data_744e47d99b9408e7ac6bbe6842a825ce
#
_entry.id   744e47d99b9408e7ac6bbe6842a825ce
#
_cell.length_a   1.000
_cell.length_b   1.000
_cell.length_c   1.000
_cell.angle_alpha   90.00
_cell.angle_beta   90.00
_cell.angle_gamma   90.00
#
_symmetry.space_group_name_H-M   'P 1'
#
loop_
_entity.id
_entity.type
_entity.pdbx_description
1 polymer ?
#
loop_
_entity_poly.entity_id
_entity_poly.type
_entity_poly.pdbx_seq_one_letter_code
_entity_poly.pdbx_strand_id
1 'polypeptide(L)'
;MAENHLASETSPYLLQHVNNPVDWYGWNDESLKKAKDENKPIFLSIGYSSCHWCHVMAHESFENNDVAEFMNENFVNIKVDREERPDIDDIYQKVCQIATGQGGWPLSIFLTPDQKPFYAGTYFPVLDSYGRPGFGSICRQLSQAWKEKPKDIESSAEKFLGALNKAEAIQIPSKLEKTILDEAAMNLFQLGDATYGGFGSAPKFPNAANVSFLFRYSKLTGLSKFNEFALKTLKKMANGGIFDQIGGGFSRYSTDAKWLVPHFEKMLYDNALIPVNYAEAYQITKDPFYLEVLQKTLDFVLRDMTSPEGGFYSAYDADSEGIEGKFYVWKKSEIKEILGNDADLFCLYYDVTDGGNWEGNNILCNNLNMSTVAFNFGIPETEVKKIISSCSEKLLKVRSSRIAPGLDDKVLVSWNSLMITAFAKGYRVTGDDRYLSAAKNCISFIEKNLLVDDKLLRTYKNKTAKIDGYLEDYSYFINALLDVFEIEPDEKYLNLSLKLGHHLINHFWDSQNNSFFMTSDDHEKLIIRPKSNYDLSLPSGNSVSAFALLRLYHLSQEQTFLEITTKIMESQAQMAAENPFGFGYLLNTISMYIQKPVEITLLNTENSKICESLLLDYLPNSILVTIKNSSQLDNLSKYPFFTGKLFEDKTTVFVCKNFSCSLPLHTVDEVKSNL
;
A
#
# COMPACT_ATOMS: atom_id res chain seq x y z
N MET A 1 -33.32 -17.60 -3.44
CA MET A 1 -33.57 -16.43 -4.32
C MET A 1 -32.77 -16.68 -5.59
N ALA A 2 -33.17 -16.17 -6.75
CA ALA A 2 -32.30 -16.24 -7.93
C ALA A 2 -31.07 -15.34 -7.69
N GLU A 3 -29.92 -15.77 -8.17
CA GLU A 3 -28.71 -14.95 -8.15
C GLU A 3 -28.90 -13.70 -9.02
N ASN A 4 -28.38 -12.54 -8.59
CA ASN A 4 -28.41 -11.31 -9.35
C ASN A 4 -27.27 -11.26 -10.39
N HIS A 5 -27.13 -10.15 -11.14
CA HIS A 5 -26.16 -10.04 -12.25
C HIS A 5 -24.68 -10.10 -11.81
N LEU A 6 -24.37 -10.02 -10.50
CA LEU A 6 -23.01 -10.15 -10.00
C LEU A 6 -22.47 -11.59 -10.04
N ALA A 7 -23.32 -12.60 -10.30
CA ALA A 7 -22.90 -14.00 -10.36
C ALA A 7 -21.82 -14.30 -11.44
N SER A 8 -21.73 -13.46 -12.47
CA SER A 8 -20.70 -13.56 -13.52
C SER A 8 -19.38 -12.87 -13.18
N GLU A 9 -19.32 -12.15 -12.07
CA GLU A 9 -18.13 -11.41 -11.65
C GLU A 9 -17.07 -12.30 -11.00
N THR A 10 -15.82 -11.80 -10.92
CA THR A 10 -14.71 -12.51 -10.30
C THR A 10 -14.30 -11.90 -8.96
N SER A 11 -14.65 -10.63 -8.71
CA SER A 11 -14.33 -9.95 -7.45
C SER A 11 -14.98 -10.65 -6.26
N PRO A 12 -14.22 -11.04 -5.21
CA PRO A 12 -14.80 -11.58 -3.98
C PRO A 12 -15.84 -10.64 -3.35
N TYR A 13 -15.58 -9.33 -3.38
CA TYR A 13 -16.51 -8.32 -2.88
C TYR A 13 -17.85 -8.33 -3.63
N LEU A 14 -17.83 -8.38 -4.96
CA LEU A 14 -19.06 -8.42 -5.73
C LEU A 14 -19.82 -9.73 -5.49
N LEU A 15 -19.10 -10.84 -5.42
CA LEU A 15 -19.69 -12.16 -5.16
C LEU A 15 -20.34 -12.29 -3.76
N GLN A 16 -19.88 -11.55 -2.75
CA GLN A 16 -20.53 -11.49 -1.44
C GLN A 16 -22.00 -10.99 -1.52
N HIS A 17 -22.35 -10.26 -2.58
CA HIS A 17 -23.66 -9.64 -2.76
C HIS A 17 -24.57 -10.35 -3.78
N VAL A 18 -24.15 -11.47 -4.33
CA VAL A 18 -24.90 -12.25 -5.36
C VAL A 18 -26.29 -12.65 -4.91
N ASN A 19 -26.45 -12.98 -3.63
CA ASN A 19 -27.72 -13.45 -3.05
C ASN A 19 -28.55 -12.33 -2.40
N ASN A 20 -28.14 -11.06 -2.49
CA ASN A 20 -28.95 -9.96 -1.98
C ASN A 20 -30.26 -9.85 -2.79
N PRO A 21 -31.39 -9.45 -2.16
CA PRO A 21 -32.65 -9.17 -2.87
C PRO A 21 -32.58 -7.94 -3.77
N VAL A 22 -31.56 -7.06 -3.58
CA VAL A 22 -31.27 -5.96 -4.51
C VAL A 22 -30.75 -6.52 -5.82
N ASP A 23 -31.33 -6.06 -6.94
CA ASP A 23 -30.92 -6.41 -8.30
C ASP A 23 -29.63 -5.66 -8.67
N TRP A 24 -28.50 -6.20 -8.20
CA TRP A 24 -27.18 -5.62 -8.38
C TRP A 24 -26.60 -5.95 -9.75
N TYR A 25 -26.02 -4.94 -10.38
CA TYR A 25 -25.19 -5.03 -11.57
C TYR A 25 -23.74 -4.67 -11.23
N GLY A 26 -22.79 -5.17 -12.01
CA GLY A 26 -21.44 -4.58 -12.10
C GLY A 26 -21.47 -3.28 -12.90
N TRP A 27 -20.39 -2.50 -12.85
CA TRP A 27 -20.19 -1.34 -13.71
C TRP A 27 -19.80 -1.83 -15.11
N ASN A 28 -20.76 -1.86 -16.02
CA ASN A 28 -20.58 -2.35 -17.38
C ASN A 28 -21.61 -1.70 -18.34
N ASP A 29 -21.45 -1.95 -19.65
CA ASP A 29 -22.33 -1.40 -20.68
C ASP A 29 -23.80 -1.78 -20.50
N GLU A 30 -24.09 -2.97 -19.99
CA GLU A 30 -25.47 -3.44 -19.74
C GLU A 30 -26.16 -2.54 -18.71
N SER A 31 -25.54 -2.35 -17.54
CA SER A 31 -26.10 -1.55 -16.46
C SER A 31 -26.25 -0.08 -16.83
N LEU A 32 -25.25 0.50 -17.50
CA LEU A 32 -25.28 1.89 -17.94
C LEU A 32 -26.31 2.14 -19.05
N LYS A 33 -26.44 1.20 -19.98
CA LYS A 33 -27.48 1.24 -21.02
C LYS A 33 -28.87 1.10 -20.41
N LYS A 34 -29.07 0.18 -19.48
CA LYS A 34 -30.36 0.02 -18.76
C LYS A 34 -30.79 1.33 -18.10
N ALA A 35 -29.88 2.02 -17.42
CA ALA A 35 -30.17 3.31 -16.78
C ALA A 35 -30.68 4.35 -17.79
N LYS A 36 -30.06 4.41 -18.98
CA LYS A 36 -30.46 5.31 -20.08
C LYS A 36 -31.79 4.92 -20.70
N ASP A 37 -31.95 3.65 -21.04
CA ASP A 37 -33.15 3.16 -21.72
C ASP A 37 -34.41 3.29 -20.83
N GLU A 38 -34.29 3.06 -19.51
CA GLU A 38 -35.36 3.19 -18.55
C GLU A 38 -35.48 4.61 -17.95
N ASN A 39 -34.58 5.51 -18.27
CA ASN A 39 -34.44 6.84 -17.66
C ASN A 39 -34.51 6.80 -16.13
N LYS A 40 -33.80 5.85 -15.54
CA LYS A 40 -33.70 5.67 -14.08
C LYS A 40 -32.36 6.21 -13.55
N PRO A 41 -32.36 6.90 -12.40
CA PRO A 41 -31.10 7.24 -11.73
C PRO A 41 -30.36 5.99 -11.30
N ILE A 42 -29.02 6.10 -11.23
CA ILE A 42 -28.16 5.01 -10.77
C ILE A 42 -27.92 5.19 -9.28
N PHE A 43 -28.07 4.11 -8.50
CA PHE A 43 -27.49 4.01 -7.17
C PHE A 43 -26.18 3.24 -7.29
N LEU A 44 -25.07 3.92 -7.02
CA LEU A 44 -23.72 3.38 -7.07
C LEU A 44 -23.20 3.13 -5.65
N SER A 45 -22.92 1.87 -5.33
CA SER A 45 -22.30 1.45 -4.07
C SER A 45 -20.88 0.96 -4.30
N ILE A 46 -19.90 1.63 -3.70
CA ILE A 46 -18.49 1.28 -3.82
C ILE A 46 -17.97 0.81 -2.46
N GLY A 47 -17.20 -0.28 -2.46
CA GLY A 47 -16.59 -0.85 -1.26
C GLY A 47 -15.47 -1.84 -1.63
N TYR A 48 -15.11 -2.71 -0.71
CA TYR A 48 -14.11 -3.75 -0.88
C TYR A 48 -14.39 -4.93 0.06
N SER A 49 -13.77 -6.07 -0.20
CA SER A 49 -14.12 -7.37 0.41
C SER A 49 -13.96 -7.40 1.94
N SER A 50 -12.91 -6.81 2.49
CA SER A 50 -12.62 -6.80 3.93
C SER A 50 -13.22 -5.59 4.68
N CYS A 51 -14.13 -4.86 4.05
CA CYS A 51 -14.72 -3.63 4.60
C CYS A 51 -15.85 -3.93 5.60
N HIS A 52 -15.57 -3.87 6.89
CA HIS A 52 -16.55 -4.11 7.96
C HIS A 52 -17.85 -3.28 7.80
N TRP A 53 -17.76 -1.97 7.62
CA TRP A 53 -18.94 -1.12 7.44
C TRP A 53 -19.72 -1.39 6.15
N CYS A 54 -19.08 -1.98 5.13
CA CYS A 54 -19.77 -2.46 3.95
C CYS A 54 -20.62 -3.69 4.27
N HIS A 55 -20.12 -4.60 5.10
CA HIS A 55 -20.89 -5.76 5.61
C HIS A 55 -22.08 -5.30 6.46
N VAL A 56 -21.85 -4.36 7.39
CA VAL A 56 -22.92 -3.78 8.22
C VAL A 56 -24.04 -3.21 7.34
N MET A 57 -23.69 -2.37 6.34
CA MET A 57 -24.70 -1.79 5.44
C MET A 57 -25.42 -2.84 4.59
N ALA A 58 -24.73 -3.90 4.20
CA ALA A 58 -25.34 -5.01 3.47
C ALA A 58 -26.41 -5.72 4.31
N HIS A 59 -26.08 -6.12 5.53
CA HIS A 59 -27.00 -6.81 6.45
C HIS A 59 -28.18 -5.93 6.86
N GLU A 60 -27.92 -4.65 7.13
CA GLU A 60 -28.97 -3.74 7.60
C GLU A 60 -29.92 -3.28 6.48
N SER A 61 -29.40 -3.01 5.27
CA SER A 61 -30.14 -2.35 4.20
C SER A 61 -30.31 -3.21 2.95
N PHE A 62 -29.25 -3.85 2.44
CA PHE A 62 -29.32 -4.53 1.15
C PHE A 62 -29.94 -5.93 1.20
N GLU A 63 -30.00 -6.54 2.38
CA GLU A 63 -30.69 -7.80 2.64
C GLU A 63 -32.17 -7.60 3.05
N ASN A 64 -32.61 -6.36 3.24
CA ASN A 64 -33.98 -6.02 3.57
C ASN A 64 -34.86 -6.01 2.31
N ASN A 65 -35.88 -6.89 2.26
CA ASN A 65 -36.72 -7.05 1.09
C ASN A 65 -37.49 -5.77 0.72
N ASP A 66 -38.03 -5.02 1.70
CA ASP A 66 -38.80 -3.79 1.43
C ASP A 66 -37.92 -2.69 0.84
N VAL A 67 -36.68 -2.57 1.33
CA VAL A 67 -35.71 -1.65 0.79
C VAL A 67 -35.27 -2.06 -0.61
N ALA A 68 -35.01 -3.35 -0.81
CA ALA A 68 -34.61 -3.91 -2.09
C ALA A 68 -35.67 -3.74 -3.17
N GLU A 69 -36.95 -4.04 -2.86
CA GLU A 69 -38.06 -3.84 -3.78
C GLU A 69 -38.17 -2.39 -4.25
N PHE A 70 -38.10 -1.45 -3.31
CA PHE A 70 -38.09 -0.02 -3.63
C PHE A 70 -36.91 0.40 -4.50
N MET A 71 -35.68 -0.10 -4.17
CA MET A 71 -34.49 0.18 -4.95
C MET A 71 -34.59 -0.34 -6.38
N ASN A 72 -35.03 -1.57 -6.57
CA ASN A 72 -35.13 -2.22 -7.88
C ASN A 72 -36.16 -1.53 -8.78
N GLU A 73 -37.25 -1.01 -8.20
CA GLU A 73 -38.25 -0.25 -8.95
C GLU A 73 -37.74 1.12 -9.42
N ASN A 74 -36.97 1.80 -8.59
CA ASN A 74 -36.69 3.23 -8.78
C ASN A 74 -35.26 3.55 -9.23
N PHE A 75 -34.31 2.61 -9.14
CA PHE A 75 -32.92 2.81 -9.48
C PHE A 75 -32.38 1.66 -10.34
N VAL A 76 -31.31 1.92 -11.06
CA VAL A 76 -30.39 0.87 -11.51
C VAL A 76 -29.27 0.78 -10.47
N ASN A 77 -29.15 -0.37 -9.80
CA ASN A 77 -28.27 -0.56 -8.66
C ASN A 77 -26.93 -1.13 -9.14
N ILE A 78 -25.86 -0.35 -9.06
CA ILE A 78 -24.53 -0.74 -9.51
C ILE A 78 -23.61 -0.88 -8.30
N LYS A 79 -22.88 -1.99 -8.27
CA LYS A 79 -21.85 -2.25 -7.24
C LYS A 79 -20.47 -2.30 -7.84
N VAL A 80 -19.49 -1.66 -7.16
CA VAL A 80 -18.11 -1.54 -7.63
C VAL A 80 -17.14 -1.95 -6.52
N ASP A 81 -16.21 -2.83 -6.87
CA ASP A 81 -15.03 -3.09 -6.06
C ASP A 81 -13.98 -2.00 -6.32
N ARG A 82 -13.69 -1.17 -5.30
CA ARG A 82 -12.71 -0.09 -5.39
C ARG A 82 -11.29 -0.58 -5.73
N GLU A 83 -10.99 -1.82 -5.40
CA GLU A 83 -9.66 -2.39 -5.62
C GLU A 83 -9.47 -2.82 -7.08
N GLU A 84 -10.54 -3.25 -7.74
CA GLU A 84 -10.57 -3.51 -9.17
C GLU A 84 -10.74 -2.22 -10.00
N ARG A 85 -11.55 -1.25 -9.53
CA ARG A 85 -11.88 0.00 -10.22
C ARG A 85 -11.51 1.24 -9.39
N PRO A 86 -10.20 1.47 -9.14
CA PRO A 86 -9.73 2.63 -8.39
C PRO A 86 -10.03 3.96 -9.10
N ASP A 87 -10.21 3.95 -10.41
CA ASP A 87 -10.60 5.09 -11.23
C ASP A 87 -11.99 5.61 -10.87
N ILE A 88 -12.97 4.71 -10.75
CA ILE A 88 -14.34 5.02 -10.34
C ILE A 88 -14.36 5.47 -8.87
N ASP A 89 -13.66 4.74 -8.01
CA ASP A 89 -13.55 5.08 -6.59
C ASP A 89 -12.97 6.49 -6.38
N ASP A 90 -11.87 6.83 -7.04
CA ASP A 90 -11.21 8.15 -6.92
C ASP A 90 -12.14 9.30 -7.32
N ILE A 91 -12.85 9.17 -8.45
CA ILE A 91 -13.81 10.18 -8.92
C ILE A 91 -14.90 10.43 -7.87
N TYR A 92 -15.55 9.37 -7.41
CA TYR A 92 -16.72 9.52 -6.55
C TYR A 92 -16.38 9.72 -5.08
N GLN A 93 -15.17 9.34 -4.63
CA GLN A 93 -14.62 9.76 -3.32
C GLN A 93 -14.40 11.27 -3.28
N LYS A 94 -13.84 11.86 -4.35
CA LYS A 94 -13.72 13.32 -4.47
C LYS A 94 -15.08 14.02 -4.42
N VAL A 95 -16.10 13.46 -5.08
CA VAL A 95 -17.49 13.96 -4.98
C VAL A 95 -17.99 13.90 -3.54
N CYS A 96 -17.78 12.80 -2.84
CA CYS A 96 -18.22 12.67 -1.46
C CYS A 96 -17.50 13.65 -0.54
N GLN A 97 -16.20 13.85 -0.71
CA GLN A 97 -15.42 14.86 0.03
C GLN A 97 -15.91 16.29 -0.22
N ILE A 98 -16.23 16.63 -1.48
CA ILE A 98 -16.81 17.92 -1.84
C ILE A 98 -18.20 18.10 -1.19
N ALA A 99 -19.01 17.05 -1.15
CA ALA A 99 -20.38 17.12 -0.63
C ALA A 99 -20.45 17.15 0.91
N THR A 100 -19.58 16.39 1.59
CA THR A 100 -19.70 16.07 3.02
C THR A 100 -18.50 16.52 3.87
N GLY A 101 -17.40 16.93 3.23
CA GLY A 101 -16.13 17.25 3.88
C GLY A 101 -15.28 16.02 4.22
N GLN A 102 -15.74 14.80 3.97
CA GLN A 102 -15.03 13.56 4.28
C GLN A 102 -15.38 12.46 3.28
N GLY A 103 -14.48 11.49 3.14
CA GLY A 103 -14.68 10.28 2.35
C GLY A 103 -14.67 9.03 3.23
N GLY A 104 -14.88 7.86 2.63
CA GLY A 104 -14.84 6.56 3.31
C GLY A 104 -15.67 5.51 2.58
N TRP A 105 -15.63 4.29 3.11
CA TRP A 105 -16.40 3.17 2.60
C TRP A 105 -17.29 2.59 3.71
N PRO A 106 -18.49 2.08 3.32
CA PRO A 106 -19.06 2.05 1.96
C PRO A 106 -19.28 3.46 1.43
N LEU A 107 -19.09 3.65 0.13
CA LEU A 107 -19.39 4.89 -0.55
C LEU A 107 -20.71 4.74 -1.29
N SER A 108 -21.63 5.66 -1.08
CA SER A 108 -23.00 5.64 -1.64
C SER A 108 -23.23 6.89 -2.48
N ILE A 109 -23.38 6.72 -3.77
CA ILE A 109 -23.52 7.84 -4.72
C ILE A 109 -24.79 7.64 -5.57
N PHE A 110 -25.50 8.73 -5.81
CA PHE A 110 -26.64 8.74 -6.73
C PHE A 110 -26.26 9.53 -7.97
N LEU A 111 -26.43 8.89 -9.14
CA LEU A 111 -26.01 9.42 -10.43
C LEU A 111 -27.19 9.55 -11.38
N THR A 112 -27.07 10.52 -12.32
CA THR A 112 -27.91 10.52 -13.52
C THR A 112 -27.54 9.33 -14.42
N PRO A 113 -28.39 8.96 -15.42
CA PRO A 113 -28.05 7.93 -16.40
C PRO A 113 -26.74 8.22 -17.18
N ASP A 114 -26.33 9.48 -17.24
CA ASP A 114 -25.05 9.91 -17.81
C ASP A 114 -23.90 9.95 -16.80
N GLN A 115 -24.04 9.21 -15.68
CA GLN A 115 -23.01 9.03 -14.65
C GLN A 115 -22.65 10.29 -13.85
N LYS A 116 -23.37 11.42 -14.03
CA LYS A 116 -23.13 12.64 -13.28
C LYS A 116 -23.68 12.55 -11.85
N PRO A 117 -22.87 12.78 -10.81
CA PRO A 117 -23.31 12.66 -9.43
C PRO A 117 -24.24 13.83 -9.02
N PHE A 118 -25.34 13.55 -8.30
CA PHE A 118 -26.20 14.57 -7.74
C PHE A 118 -26.41 14.46 -6.22
N TYR A 119 -26.02 13.31 -5.62
CA TYR A 119 -26.01 13.12 -4.18
C TYR A 119 -24.91 12.12 -3.79
N ALA A 120 -24.29 12.35 -2.61
CA ALA A 120 -23.18 11.53 -2.13
C ALA A 120 -23.21 11.39 -0.61
N GLY A 121 -22.75 10.25 -0.12
CA GLY A 121 -22.49 9.97 1.28
C GLY A 121 -21.71 8.67 1.45
N THR A 122 -21.43 8.33 2.69
CA THR A 122 -20.79 7.07 3.06
C THR A 122 -21.83 6.08 3.59
N TYR A 123 -21.63 5.53 4.76
CA TYR A 123 -22.59 4.69 5.44
C TYR A 123 -23.86 5.46 5.85
N PHE A 124 -25.03 4.86 5.61
CA PHE A 124 -26.32 5.32 6.06
C PHE A 124 -26.98 4.26 6.96
N PRO A 125 -27.50 4.63 8.14
CA PRO A 125 -28.22 3.70 9.01
C PRO A 125 -29.53 3.24 8.36
N VAL A 126 -30.06 2.10 8.79
CA VAL A 126 -31.30 1.57 8.23
C VAL A 126 -32.51 2.46 8.51
N LEU A 127 -32.59 3.05 9.70
CA LEU A 127 -33.66 3.94 10.15
C LEU A 127 -33.16 5.36 10.41
N ASP A 128 -34.08 6.31 10.30
CA ASP A 128 -33.81 7.70 10.71
C ASP A 128 -33.42 7.74 12.18
N SER A 129 -32.22 8.25 12.48
CA SER A 129 -31.65 8.25 13.82
C SER A 129 -30.81 9.51 14.09
N TYR A 130 -31.01 10.12 15.26
CA TYR A 130 -30.25 11.29 15.73
C TYR A 130 -30.09 12.43 14.71
N GLY A 131 -31.16 12.70 13.93
CA GLY A 131 -31.16 13.75 12.91
C GLY A 131 -30.46 13.36 11.60
N ARG A 132 -30.04 12.12 11.45
CA ARG A 132 -29.52 11.55 10.20
C ARG A 132 -30.62 10.72 9.52
N PRO A 133 -30.90 10.97 8.23
CA PRO A 133 -31.88 10.17 7.51
C PRO A 133 -31.36 8.75 7.29
N GLY A 134 -32.24 7.77 7.44
CA GLY A 134 -31.96 6.38 7.12
C GLY A 134 -31.91 6.13 5.62
N PHE A 135 -31.25 5.06 5.21
CA PHE A 135 -31.02 4.72 3.80
C PHE A 135 -32.34 4.66 2.99
N GLY A 136 -33.35 3.99 3.50
CA GLY A 136 -34.66 3.91 2.83
C GLY A 136 -35.37 5.27 2.69
N SER A 137 -35.18 6.18 3.65
CA SER A 137 -35.72 7.55 3.57
C SER A 137 -35.00 8.38 2.51
N ILE A 138 -33.67 8.25 2.39
CA ILE A 138 -32.86 8.88 1.34
C ILE A 138 -33.32 8.39 -0.04
N CYS A 139 -33.46 7.08 -0.24
CA CYS A 139 -33.88 6.50 -1.51
C CYS A 139 -35.24 7.06 -1.94
N ARG A 140 -36.22 7.13 -1.02
CA ARG A 140 -37.55 7.70 -1.30
C ARG A 140 -37.48 9.18 -1.68
N GLN A 141 -36.75 9.98 -0.95
CA GLN A 141 -36.61 11.41 -1.22
C GLN A 141 -35.93 11.68 -2.56
N LEU A 142 -34.89 10.94 -2.90
CA LEU A 142 -34.15 11.11 -4.15
C LEU A 142 -34.95 10.59 -5.36
N SER A 143 -35.69 9.47 -5.22
CA SER A 143 -36.60 9.01 -6.26
C SER A 143 -37.72 10.01 -6.53
N GLN A 144 -38.30 10.62 -5.48
CA GLN A 144 -39.29 11.67 -5.64
C GLN A 144 -38.70 12.90 -6.32
N ALA A 145 -37.50 13.34 -5.87
CA ALA A 145 -36.82 14.50 -6.48
C ALA A 145 -36.51 14.26 -7.97
N TRP A 146 -36.08 13.05 -8.33
CA TRP A 146 -35.85 12.66 -9.73
C TRP A 146 -37.09 12.87 -10.61
N LYS A 147 -38.28 12.48 -10.12
CA LYS A 147 -39.54 12.58 -10.84
C LYS A 147 -40.09 14.01 -10.86
N GLU A 148 -40.01 14.74 -9.77
CA GLU A 148 -40.71 16.02 -9.58
C GLU A 148 -39.83 17.26 -9.84
N LYS A 149 -38.49 17.13 -9.63
CA LYS A 149 -37.54 18.24 -9.67
C LYS A 149 -36.32 17.98 -10.55
N PRO A 150 -36.49 17.52 -11.81
CA PRO A 150 -35.35 17.14 -12.66
C PRO A 150 -34.34 18.28 -12.88
N LYS A 151 -34.79 19.55 -12.93
CA LYS A 151 -33.89 20.70 -13.06
C LYS A 151 -33.00 20.92 -11.86
N ASP A 152 -33.48 20.63 -10.65
CA ASP A 152 -32.66 20.74 -9.43
C ASP A 152 -31.59 19.64 -9.40
N ILE A 153 -31.95 18.43 -9.85
CA ILE A 153 -31.01 17.32 -10.00
C ILE A 153 -29.92 17.67 -11.01
N GLU A 154 -30.29 18.15 -12.20
CA GLU A 154 -29.33 18.56 -13.22
C GLU A 154 -28.40 19.68 -12.74
N SER A 155 -28.96 20.71 -12.06
CA SER A 155 -28.17 21.78 -11.49
C SER A 155 -27.18 21.28 -10.42
N SER A 156 -27.57 20.32 -9.60
CA SER A 156 -26.67 19.70 -8.61
C SER A 156 -25.57 18.91 -9.29
N ALA A 157 -25.91 18.13 -10.31
CA ALA A 157 -24.94 17.33 -11.08
C ALA A 157 -23.89 18.21 -11.79
N GLU A 158 -24.32 19.31 -12.40
CA GLU A 158 -23.37 20.26 -13.03
C GLU A 158 -22.47 20.96 -12.02
N LYS A 159 -22.97 21.27 -10.80
CA LYS A 159 -22.12 21.82 -9.72
C LYS A 159 -21.02 20.86 -9.30
N PHE A 160 -21.36 19.57 -9.10
CA PHE A 160 -20.35 18.57 -8.75
C PHE A 160 -19.33 18.38 -9.88
N LEU A 161 -19.78 18.30 -11.13
CA LEU A 161 -18.87 18.18 -12.27
C LEU A 161 -17.95 19.39 -12.39
N GLY A 162 -18.48 20.61 -12.19
CA GLY A 162 -17.69 21.84 -12.17
C GLY A 162 -16.67 21.87 -11.03
N ALA A 163 -17.01 21.34 -9.86
CA ALA A 163 -16.10 21.24 -8.71
C ALA A 163 -14.99 20.19 -8.94
N LEU A 164 -15.32 19.03 -9.51
CA LEU A 164 -14.35 18.01 -9.91
C LEU A 164 -13.32 18.58 -10.91
N ASN A 165 -13.78 19.24 -11.96
CA ASN A 165 -12.88 19.84 -12.96
C ASN A 165 -11.95 20.91 -12.34
N LYS A 166 -12.42 21.65 -11.31
CA LYS A 166 -11.57 22.61 -10.60
C LYS A 166 -10.54 21.94 -9.71
N ALA A 167 -10.88 20.80 -9.09
CA ALA A 167 -9.96 20.03 -8.25
C ALA A 167 -8.78 19.44 -9.04
N GLU A 168 -8.98 19.19 -10.35
CA GLU A 168 -7.93 18.72 -11.27
C GLU A 168 -7.12 19.86 -11.90
N ALA A 169 -7.34 21.13 -11.47
CA ALA A 169 -6.74 22.30 -12.09
C ALA A 169 -5.22 22.40 -11.93
N ILE A 170 -4.58 23.12 -12.86
CA ILE A 170 -3.14 23.32 -12.98
C ILE A 170 -2.56 23.89 -11.69
N GLN A 171 -1.52 23.26 -11.18
CA GLN A 171 -0.68 23.78 -10.11
C GLN A 171 0.46 24.61 -10.70
N ILE A 172 0.86 25.68 -10.01
CA ILE A 172 1.97 26.52 -10.44
C ILE A 172 3.26 25.78 -10.10
N PRO A 173 4.12 25.46 -11.08
CA PRO A 173 5.39 24.77 -10.84
C PRO A 173 6.29 25.60 -9.91
N SER A 174 6.94 24.92 -8.98
CA SER A 174 7.90 25.49 -8.03
C SER A 174 9.27 24.89 -8.25
N LYS A 175 10.32 25.72 -8.04
CA LYS A 175 11.70 25.26 -8.17
C LYS A 175 12.06 24.25 -7.08
N LEU A 176 12.74 23.18 -7.46
CA LEU A 176 13.15 22.12 -6.54
C LEU A 176 14.40 22.56 -5.74
N GLU A 177 14.18 23.02 -4.52
CA GLU A 177 15.22 23.49 -3.60
C GLU A 177 15.14 22.73 -2.26
N LYS A 178 16.26 22.70 -1.54
CA LYS A 178 16.33 22.02 -0.22
C LYS A 178 15.29 22.55 0.77
N THR A 179 14.89 23.82 0.66
CA THR A 179 13.88 24.46 1.51
C THR A 179 12.56 23.71 1.51
N ILE A 180 12.17 23.10 0.38
CA ILE A 180 10.96 22.24 0.29
C ILE A 180 11.06 21.08 1.27
N LEU A 181 12.21 20.41 1.32
CA LEU A 181 12.44 19.29 2.24
C LEU A 181 12.49 19.76 3.71
N ASP A 182 13.08 20.91 3.94
CA ASP A 182 13.20 21.49 5.29
C ASP A 182 11.81 21.86 5.86
N GLU A 183 10.96 22.52 5.07
CA GLU A 183 9.59 22.86 5.43
C GLU A 183 8.73 21.61 5.61
N ALA A 184 8.75 20.70 4.65
CA ALA A 184 8.00 19.45 4.71
C ALA A 184 8.36 18.62 5.95
N ALA A 185 9.64 18.45 6.26
CA ALA A 185 10.08 17.68 7.42
C ALA A 185 9.64 18.33 8.74
N MET A 186 9.70 19.66 8.85
CA MET A 186 9.25 20.37 10.04
C MET A 186 7.74 20.29 10.21
N ASN A 187 6.96 20.51 9.16
CA ASN A 187 5.50 20.40 9.18
C ASN A 187 5.06 18.98 9.53
N LEU A 188 5.67 17.96 8.91
CA LEU A 188 5.38 16.57 9.22
C LEU A 188 5.72 16.20 10.67
N PHE A 189 6.86 16.67 11.18
CA PHE A 189 7.27 16.44 12.56
C PHE A 189 6.32 17.07 13.58
N GLN A 190 5.72 18.21 13.26
CA GLN A 190 4.70 18.88 14.12
C GLN A 190 3.39 18.08 14.20
N LEU A 191 3.04 17.32 13.14
CA LEU A 191 1.89 16.41 13.14
C LEU A 191 2.14 15.14 13.95
N GLY A 192 3.38 14.91 14.38
CA GLY A 192 3.81 13.70 15.07
C GLY A 192 3.29 13.60 16.50
N ASP A 193 2.87 12.40 16.89
CA ASP A 193 2.55 12.08 18.28
C ASP A 193 3.84 11.81 19.08
N ALA A 194 4.21 12.75 19.93
CA ALA A 194 5.43 12.67 20.74
C ALA A 194 5.40 11.51 21.76
N THR A 195 4.24 11.04 22.16
CA THR A 195 4.06 9.97 23.18
C THR A 195 4.07 8.58 22.56
N TYR A 196 3.19 8.36 21.58
CA TYR A 196 2.96 7.04 20.99
C TYR A 196 3.56 6.88 19.60
N GLY A 197 4.19 7.92 19.04
CA GLY A 197 4.66 7.91 17.66
C GLY A 197 3.53 7.89 16.64
N GLY A 198 3.89 7.90 15.36
CA GLY A 198 2.92 8.06 14.28
C GLY A 198 2.40 9.49 14.16
N PHE A 199 1.44 9.70 13.28
CA PHE A 199 0.95 11.02 12.92
C PHE A 199 -0.53 11.17 13.29
N GLY A 200 -0.90 12.34 13.82
CA GLY A 200 -2.28 12.63 14.22
C GLY A 200 -2.73 11.91 15.50
N SER A 201 -4.05 11.80 15.66
CA SER A 201 -4.71 11.15 16.79
C SER A 201 -5.29 9.79 16.39
N ALA A 202 -6.48 9.44 16.83
CA ALA A 202 -7.21 8.24 16.41
C ALA A 202 -8.26 8.59 15.33
N PRO A 203 -8.50 7.71 14.34
CA PRO A 203 -7.77 6.47 14.05
C PRO A 203 -6.35 6.75 13.52
N LYS A 204 -5.40 5.85 13.77
CA LYS A 204 -3.98 6.06 13.44
C LYS A 204 -3.50 5.05 12.41
N PHE A 205 -2.98 5.58 11.28
CA PHE A 205 -2.45 4.80 10.16
C PHE A 205 -0.92 4.74 10.20
N PRO A 206 -0.27 3.67 9.66
CA PRO A 206 1.19 3.50 9.66
C PRO A 206 1.95 4.59 8.92
N ASN A 207 1.46 5.05 7.75
CA ASN A 207 2.07 6.11 6.92
C ASN A 207 3.55 5.85 6.57
N ALA A 208 3.83 4.68 6.01
CA ALA A 208 5.19 4.20 5.75
C ALA A 208 6.05 5.15 4.91
N ALA A 209 5.49 5.80 3.90
CA ALA A 209 6.21 6.76 3.06
C ALA A 209 6.74 7.97 3.85
N ASN A 210 5.96 8.45 4.82
CA ASN A 210 6.37 9.55 5.70
C ASN A 210 7.49 9.14 6.68
N VAL A 211 7.45 7.90 7.17
CA VAL A 211 8.52 7.34 8.00
C VAL A 211 9.84 7.28 7.22
N SER A 212 9.82 6.73 5.99
CA SER A 212 10.99 6.72 5.10
C SER A 212 11.51 8.14 4.81
N PHE A 213 10.61 9.11 4.61
CA PHE A 213 11.03 10.50 4.38
C PHE A 213 11.78 11.08 5.58
N LEU A 214 11.33 10.85 6.80
CA LEU A 214 12.01 11.29 8.00
C LEU A 214 13.39 10.65 8.17
N PHE A 215 13.56 9.36 7.84
CA PHE A 215 14.87 8.70 7.80
C PHE A 215 15.80 9.36 6.79
N ARG A 216 15.33 9.60 5.55
CA ARG A 216 16.12 10.28 4.50
C ARG A 216 16.52 11.69 4.90
N TYR A 217 15.57 12.45 5.44
CA TYR A 217 15.83 13.81 5.87
C TYR A 217 16.82 13.88 7.04
N SER A 218 16.71 12.96 8.01
CA SER A 218 17.72 12.82 9.09
C SER A 218 19.10 12.49 8.55
N LYS A 219 19.21 11.60 7.57
CA LYS A 219 20.49 11.28 6.90
C LYS A 219 21.08 12.48 6.17
N LEU A 220 20.23 13.26 5.47
CA LEU A 220 20.62 14.47 4.74
C LEU A 220 21.18 15.56 5.66
N THR A 221 20.54 15.76 6.82
CA THR A 221 20.80 16.92 7.69
C THR A 221 21.67 16.61 8.91
N GLY A 222 21.79 15.34 9.27
CA GLY A 222 22.42 14.90 10.52
C GLY A 222 21.57 15.16 11.78
N LEU A 223 20.33 15.63 11.62
CA LEU A 223 19.41 15.92 12.75
C LEU A 223 18.76 14.65 13.27
N SER A 224 19.26 14.10 14.39
CA SER A 224 18.83 12.82 14.96
C SER A 224 17.35 12.77 15.36
N LYS A 225 16.73 13.89 15.73
CA LYS A 225 15.34 13.94 16.20
C LYS A 225 14.33 13.29 15.25
N PHE A 226 14.57 13.36 13.93
CA PHE A 226 13.70 12.77 12.92
C PHE A 226 13.82 11.24 12.89
N ASN A 227 15.07 10.72 12.98
CA ASN A 227 15.30 9.29 13.15
C ASN A 227 14.68 8.76 14.45
N GLU A 228 14.91 9.45 15.56
CA GLU A 228 14.39 9.07 16.87
C GLU A 228 12.86 8.97 16.87
N PHE A 229 12.18 9.92 16.23
CA PHE A 229 10.73 9.91 16.08
C PHE A 229 10.25 8.75 15.21
N ALA A 230 10.87 8.53 14.03
CA ALA A 230 10.55 7.44 13.13
C ALA A 230 10.78 6.07 13.79
N LEU A 231 11.92 5.87 14.45
CA LEU A 231 12.23 4.65 15.20
C LEU A 231 11.25 4.40 16.36
N LYS A 232 10.86 5.47 17.10
CA LYS A 232 9.82 5.38 18.13
C LYS A 232 8.50 4.91 17.53
N THR A 233 8.09 5.47 16.39
CA THR A 233 6.86 5.10 15.69
C THR A 233 6.86 3.61 15.38
N LEU A 234 7.90 3.11 14.73
CA LEU A 234 8.02 1.68 14.39
C LEU A 234 8.03 0.79 15.63
N LYS A 235 8.76 1.18 16.67
CA LYS A 235 8.80 0.41 17.92
C LYS A 235 7.44 0.34 18.62
N LYS A 236 6.67 1.44 18.62
CA LYS A 236 5.33 1.47 19.20
C LYS A 236 4.32 0.65 18.39
N MET A 237 4.40 0.70 17.06
CA MET A 237 3.59 -0.15 16.19
C MET A 237 3.87 -1.64 16.43
N ALA A 238 5.15 -2.07 16.42
CA ALA A 238 5.53 -3.47 16.60
C ALA A 238 5.17 -4.01 17.99
N ASN A 239 5.17 -3.17 19.02
CA ASN A 239 4.79 -3.55 20.37
C ASN A 239 3.28 -3.46 20.62
N GLY A 240 2.53 -2.79 19.75
CA GLY A 240 1.07 -2.65 19.86
C GLY A 240 0.31 -3.87 19.32
N GLY A 241 -1.00 -3.84 19.49
CA GLY A 241 -1.89 -4.87 18.94
C GLY A 241 -2.11 -4.75 17.43
N ILE A 242 -1.69 -3.64 16.80
CA ILE A 242 -1.70 -3.51 15.34
C ILE A 242 -0.77 -4.53 14.66
N PHE A 243 0.28 -4.97 15.34
CA PHE A 243 1.13 -6.08 14.92
C PHE A 243 0.64 -7.39 15.52
N ASP A 244 0.43 -8.40 14.69
CA ASP A 244 0.06 -9.73 15.16
C ASP A 244 1.26 -10.41 15.83
N GLN A 245 1.30 -10.40 17.15
CA GLN A 245 2.41 -10.91 17.97
C GLN A 245 2.67 -12.41 17.77
N ILE A 246 1.65 -13.17 17.35
CA ILE A 246 1.71 -14.63 17.17
C ILE A 246 2.06 -15.00 15.74
N GLY A 247 1.29 -14.51 14.77
CA GLY A 247 1.41 -14.92 13.37
C GLY A 247 2.23 -13.98 12.49
N GLY A 248 2.58 -12.82 12.99
CA GLY A 248 3.20 -11.76 12.19
C GLY A 248 2.21 -11.01 11.30
N GLY A 249 2.72 -10.00 10.64
CA GLY A 249 1.94 -9.11 9.80
C GLY A 249 1.21 -8.01 10.58
N PHE A 250 0.90 -6.92 9.88
CA PHE A 250 0.24 -5.74 10.42
C PHE A 250 -1.20 -5.67 9.97
N SER A 251 -2.08 -5.27 10.89
CA SER A 251 -3.42 -4.79 10.55
C SER A 251 -3.35 -3.39 9.95
N ARG A 252 -4.40 -2.99 9.22
CA ARG A 252 -4.43 -1.78 8.39
C ARG A 252 -4.24 -0.49 9.18
N TYR A 253 -4.93 -0.33 10.31
CA TYR A 253 -4.82 0.85 11.17
C TYR A 253 -5.22 0.53 12.61
N SER A 254 -4.86 1.42 13.53
CA SER A 254 -5.32 1.37 14.91
C SER A 254 -6.53 2.29 15.11
N THR A 255 -7.56 1.81 15.79
CA THR A 255 -8.74 2.60 16.15
C THR A 255 -8.44 3.58 17.29
N ASP A 256 -7.34 3.38 18.01
CA ASP A 256 -6.86 4.23 19.10
C ASP A 256 -5.49 4.87 18.80
N ALA A 257 -5.10 5.84 19.63
CA ALA A 257 -3.84 6.55 19.49
C ALA A 257 -2.60 5.76 19.94
N LYS A 258 -2.77 4.61 20.63
CA LYS A 258 -1.70 3.86 21.30
C LYS A 258 -1.20 2.67 20.51
N TRP A 259 -1.80 2.40 19.35
CA TRP A 259 -1.56 1.22 18.50
C TRP A 259 -2.06 -0.10 19.12
N LEU A 260 -3.00 -0.05 20.10
CA LEU A 260 -3.47 -1.21 20.82
C LEU A 260 -4.59 -1.94 20.10
N VAL A 261 -5.68 -1.24 19.76
CA VAL A 261 -6.88 -1.85 19.16
C VAL A 261 -6.84 -1.66 17.65
N PRO A 262 -6.49 -2.69 16.89
CA PRO A 262 -6.49 -2.58 15.43
C PRO A 262 -7.91 -2.67 14.88
N HIS A 263 -8.11 -2.14 13.67
CA HIS A 263 -9.10 -2.71 12.77
C HIS A 263 -8.44 -3.94 12.13
N PHE A 264 -9.00 -5.12 12.38
CA PHE A 264 -8.27 -6.39 12.24
C PHE A 264 -8.01 -6.85 10.80
N GLU A 265 -8.49 -6.13 9.78
CA GLU A 265 -8.16 -6.44 8.39
C GLU A 265 -6.64 -6.35 8.13
N LYS A 266 -6.10 -7.29 7.35
CA LYS A 266 -4.69 -7.30 6.96
C LYS A 266 -4.60 -7.15 5.43
N MET A 267 -4.13 -5.99 4.98
CA MET A 267 -3.97 -5.69 3.57
C MET A 267 -2.57 -6.07 3.10
N LEU A 268 -2.45 -6.59 1.88
CA LEU A 268 -1.14 -6.91 1.29
C LEU A 268 -0.25 -5.68 1.19
N TYR A 269 -0.81 -4.53 0.77
CA TYR A 269 -0.03 -3.31 0.59
C TYR A 269 0.56 -2.76 1.90
N ASP A 270 -0.13 -2.86 3.03
CA ASP A 270 0.41 -2.48 4.34
C ASP A 270 1.57 -3.42 4.72
N ASN A 271 1.36 -4.72 4.51
CA ASN A 271 2.37 -5.75 4.75
C ASN A 271 3.51 -5.78 3.72
N ALA A 272 3.43 -4.93 2.70
CA ALA A 272 4.51 -4.62 1.78
C ALA A 272 5.25 -3.32 2.14
N LEU A 273 4.53 -2.25 2.44
CA LEU A 273 5.14 -0.93 2.70
C LEU A 273 5.81 -0.86 4.07
N ILE A 274 5.17 -1.39 5.11
CA ILE A 274 5.68 -1.34 6.49
C ILE A 274 7.03 -2.07 6.64
N PRO A 275 7.23 -3.31 6.13
CA PRO A 275 8.52 -4.01 6.24
C PRO A 275 9.70 -3.24 5.65
N VAL A 276 9.49 -2.41 4.61
CA VAL A 276 10.56 -1.57 4.05
C VAL A 276 11.09 -0.61 5.11
N ASN A 277 10.22 -0.01 5.93
CA ASN A 277 10.66 0.86 7.03
C ASN A 277 11.46 0.09 8.11
N TYR A 278 11.09 -1.17 8.39
CA TYR A 278 11.86 -1.99 9.33
C TYR A 278 13.22 -2.40 8.76
N ALA A 279 13.32 -2.63 7.46
CA ALA A 279 14.62 -2.83 6.80
C ALA A 279 15.50 -1.57 6.91
N GLU A 280 14.95 -0.38 6.62
CA GLU A 280 15.62 0.90 6.77
C GLU A 280 16.06 1.13 8.24
N ALA A 281 15.17 0.89 9.21
CA ALA A 281 15.47 1.02 10.63
C ALA A 281 16.58 0.07 11.07
N TYR A 282 16.60 -1.17 10.58
CA TYR A 282 17.69 -2.11 10.83
C TYR A 282 19.01 -1.63 10.21
N GLN A 283 19.00 -1.13 8.98
CA GLN A 283 20.18 -0.56 8.32
C GLN A 283 20.73 0.66 9.06
N ILE A 284 19.89 1.47 9.70
CA ILE A 284 20.27 2.65 10.47
C ILE A 284 20.84 2.25 11.84
N THR A 285 20.20 1.33 12.55
CA THR A 285 20.48 1.06 13.97
C THR A 285 21.28 -0.20 14.24
N LYS A 286 21.24 -1.18 13.34
CA LYS A 286 21.70 -2.56 13.53
C LYS A 286 21.02 -3.29 14.70
N ASP A 287 19.91 -2.75 15.22
CA ASP A 287 19.15 -3.38 16.30
C ASP A 287 18.36 -4.58 15.73
N PRO A 288 18.61 -5.80 16.20
CA PRO A 288 17.95 -7.02 15.72
C PRO A 288 16.44 -7.02 15.93
N PHE A 289 15.90 -6.15 16.78
CA PHE A 289 14.47 -5.98 16.96
C PHE A 289 13.76 -5.64 15.64
N TYR A 290 14.29 -4.69 14.86
CA TYR A 290 13.69 -4.30 13.58
C TYR A 290 13.79 -5.41 12.53
N LEU A 291 14.88 -6.17 12.55
CA LEU A 291 15.07 -7.32 11.67
C LEU A 291 14.06 -8.43 11.97
N GLU A 292 13.81 -8.71 13.25
CA GLU A 292 12.84 -9.72 13.69
C GLU A 292 11.40 -9.38 13.24
N VAL A 293 10.99 -8.11 13.37
CA VAL A 293 9.66 -7.65 12.93
C VAL A 293 9.53 -7.73 11.41
N LEU A 294 10.57 -7.31 10.67
CA LEU A 294 10.66 -7.47 9.23
C LEU A 294 10.43 -8.92 8.81
N GLN A 295 11.22 -9.86 9.37
CA GLN A 295 11.14 -11.28 9.03
C GLN A 295 9.77 -11.87 9.36
N LYS A 296 9.22 -11.60 10.55
CA LYS A 296 7.87 -12.07 10.93
C LYS A 296 6.78 -11.57 9.97
N THR A 297 6.91 -10.35 9.46
CA THR A 297 5.95 -9.80 8.50
C THR A 297 6.09 -10.45 7.13
N LEU A 298 7.31 -10.60 6.63
CA LEU A 298 7.54 -11.27 5.34
C LEU A 298 7.17 -12.76 5.39
N ASP A 299 7.50 -13.45 6.49
CA ASP A 299 7.14 -14.86 6.69
C ASP A 299 5.62 -15.06 6.82
N PHE A 300 4.88 -14.09 7.39
CA PHE A 300 3.41 -14.10 7.35
C PHE A 300 2.89 -14.09 5.91
N VAL A 301 3.40 -13.21 5.05
CA VAL A 301 2.96 -13.16 3.64
C VAL A 301 3.32 -14.45 2.90
N LEU A 302 4.52 -15.00 3.12
CA LEU A 302 4.93 -16.27 2.52
C LEU A 302 4.02 -17.43 2.94
N ARG A 303 3.63 -17.49 4.20
CA ARG A 303 2.83 -18.57 4.77
C ARG A 303 1.36 -18.46 4.41
N ASP A 304 0.78 -17.27 4.55
CA ASP A 304 -0.69 -17.09 4.60
C ASP A 304 -1.25 -16.40 3.35
N MET A 305 -0.46 -15.58 2.64
CA MET A 305 -0.97 -14.77 1.53
C MET A 305 -0.39 -15.17 0.16
N THR A 306 0.40 -16.25 0.07
CA THR A 306 1.02 -16.67 -1.19
C THR A 306 0.13 -17.66 -1.94
N SER A 307 -0.19 -17.35 -3.18
CA SER A 307 -0.90 -18.22 -4.11
C SER A 307 0.01 -19.36 -4.58
N PRO A 308 -0.52 -20.56 -4.84
CA PRO A 308 0.26 -21.65 -5.43
C PRO A 308 0.86 -21.32 -6.80
N GLU A 309 0.32 -20.32 -7.49
CA GLU A 309 0.79 -19.87 -8.82
C GLU A 309 1.91 -18.82 -8.72
N GLY A 310 2.22 -18.30 -7.52
CA GLY A 310 3.33 -17.37 -7.26
C GLY A 310 2.94 -15.91 -7.06
N GLY A 311 1.67 -15.54 -7.25
CA GLY A 311 1.14 -14.23 -6.86
C GLY A 311 0.78 -14.17 -5.37
N PHE A 312 0.51 -12.98 -4.84
CA PHE A 312 0.07 -12.76 -3.46
C PHE A 312 -1.37 -12.29 -3.44
N TYR A 313 -2.15 -12.85 -2.52
CA TYR A 313 -3.55 -12.50 -2.27
C TYR A 313 -3.69 -11.10 -1.68
N SER A 314 -4.85 -10.48 -1.85
CA SER A 314 -5.05 -9.05 -1.56
C SER A 314 -5.25 -8.73 -0.08
N ALA A 315 -6.08 -9.49 0.63
CA ALA A 315 -6.43 -9.13 2.01
C ALA A 315 -7.01 -10.30 2.81
N TYR A 316 -6.88 -10.20 4.14
CA TYR A 316 -7.74 -10.89 5.09
C TYR A 316 -8.77 -9.94 5.68
N ASP A 317 -10.00 -10.42 5.82
CA ASP A 317 -11.10 -9.70 6.45
C ASP A 317 -10.79 -9.40 7.94
N ALA A 318 -11.42 -8.36 8.47
CA ALA A 318 -11.40 -8.08 9.90
C ALA A 318 -12.22 -9.10 10.70
N ASP A 319 -13.27 -9.64 10.08
CA ASP A 319 -14.29 -10.49 10.72
C ASP A 319 -14.01 -11.97 10.53
N SER A 320 -14.22 -12.74 11.58
CA SER A 320 -14.34 -14.19 11.55
C SER A 320 -15.66 -14.57 12.18
N GLU A 321 -16.47 -15.38 11.46
CA GLU A 321 -17.81 -15.76 11.91
C GLU A 321 -18.72 -14.55 12.24
N GLY A 322 -18.56 -13.44 11.50
CA GLY A 322 -19.31 -12.20 11.70
C GLY A 322 -18.94 -11.40 12.95
N ILE A 323 -17.79 -11.68 13.56
CA ILE A 323 -17.29 -10.97 14.74
C ILE A 323 -15.89 -10.45 14.45
N GLU A 324 -15.72 -9.12 14.54
CA GLU A 324 -14.42 -8.48 14.33
C GLU A 324 -13.38 -8.98 15.34
N GLY A 325 -12.19 -9.30 14.87
CA GLY A 325 -11.04 -9.69 15.69
C GLY A 325 -11.10 -11.07 16.36
N LYS A 326 -12.22 -11.81 16.26
CA LYS A 326 -12.43 -13.09 16.94
C LYS A 326 -11.28 -14.09 16.73
N PHE A 327 -10.72 -14.12 15.54
CA PHE A 327 -9.60 -15.01 15.20
C PHE A 327 -8.32 -14.67 15.96
N TYR A 328 -8.07 -13.40 16.27
CA TYR A 328 -6.79 -12.90 16.78
C TYR A 328 -6.72 -12.75 18.29
N VAL A 329 -7.86 -12.59 18.97
CA VAL A 329 -7.90 -12.31 20.41
C VAL A 329 -7.92 -13.57 21.25
N TRP A 330 -7.56 -13.42 22.53
CA TRP A 330 -7.39 -14.53 23.46
C TRP A 330 -8.01 -14.25 24.82
N LYS A 331 -8.55 -15.30 25.46
CA LYS A 331 -8.83 -15.27 26.91
C LYS A 331 -7.62 -15.77 27.70
N LYS A 332 -7.35 -15.18 28.84
CA LYS A 332 -6.24 -15.63 29.71
C LYS A 332 -6.39 -17.09 30.13
N SER A 333 -7.62 -17.55 30.37
CA SER A 333 -7.91 -18.95 30.69
C SER A 333 -7.49 -19.91 29.57
N GLU A 334 -7.77 -19.56 28.33
CA GLU A 334 -7.36 -20.30 27.13
C GLU A 334 -5.82 -20.38 27.01
N ILE A 335 -5.14 -19.25 27.18
CA ILE A 335 -3.66 -19.20 27.18
C ILE A 335 -3.09 -20.10 28.26
N LYS A 336 -3.66 -20.09 29.49
CA LYS A 336 -3.21 -20.94 30.58
C LYS A 336 -3.39 -22.41 30.29
N GLU A 337 -4.49 -22.80 29.67
CA GLU A 337 -4.75 -24.18 29.27
C GLU A 337 -3.74 -24.70 28.26
N ILE A 338 -3.40 -23.86 27.25
CA ILE A 338 -2.48 -24.22 26.16
C ILE A 338 -1.02 -24.26 26.63
N LEU A 339 -0.60 -23.26 27.40
CA LEU A 339 0.81 -23.03 27.72
C LEU A 339 1.26 -23.64 29.02
N GLY A 340 0.34 -23.98 29.94
CA GLY A 340 0.64 -24.58 31.24
C GLY A 340 1.60 -23.71 32.07
N ASN A 341 2.75 -24.24 32.45
CA ASN A 341 3.71 -23.57 33.33
C ASN A 341 4.33 -22.30 32.73
N ASP A 342 4.35 -22.17 31.41
CA ASP A 342 4.93 -21.01 30.71
C ASP A 342 3.93 -19.84 30.58
N ALA A 343 2.66 -20.08 30.95
CA ALA A 343 1.58 -19.12 30.74
C ALA A 343 1.75 -17.80 31.50
N ASP A 344 2.22 -17.86 32.76
CA ASP A 344 2.35 -16.64 33.57
C ASP A 344 3.46 -15.71 33.02
N LEU A 345 4.55 -16.27 32.52
CA LEU A 345 5.61 -15.52 31.85
C LEU A 345 5.08 -14.88 30.56
N PHE A 346 4.39 -15.66 29.73
CA PHE A 346 3.78 -15.19 28.50
C PHE A 346 2.75 -14.08 28.75
N CYS A 347 1.86 -14.28 29.74
CA CYS A 347 0.85 -13.30 30.10
C CYS A 347 1.47 -11.99 30.61
N LEU A 348 2.54 -12.06 31.39
CA LEU A 348 3.26 -10.86 31.84
C LEU A 348 3.89 -10.12 30.64
N TYR A 349 4.54 -10.85 29.73
CA TYR A 349 5.21 -10.25 28.56
C TYR A 349 4.24 -9.57 27.61
N TYR A 350 3.06 -10.17 27.37
CA TYR A 350 2.06 -9.67 26.42
C TYR A 350 0.87 -8.94 27.08
N ASP A 351 1.00 -8.52 28.32
CA ASP A 351 -0.02 -7.74 29.07
C ASP A 351 -1.41 -8.42 29.10
N VAL A 352 -1.42 -9.74 29.27
CA VAL A 352 -2.65 -10.55 29.30
C VAL A 352 -3.25 -10.54 30.69
N THR A 353 -4.50 -10.05 30.83
CA THR A 353 -5.23 -9.95 32.10
C THR A 353 -6.51 -10.78 32.09
N ASP A 354 -7.08 -11.06 33.28
CA ASP A 354 -8.34 -11.80 33.39
C ASP A 354 -9.53 -10.99 32.85
N GLY A 355 -9.51 -9.66 32.98
CA GLY A 355 -10.55 -8.76 32.47
C GLY A 355 -10.42 -8.47 30.97
N GLY A 356 -9.27 -8.78 30.37
CA GLY A 356 -8.96 -8.39 29.01
C GLY A 356 -8.64 -6.91 28.85
N ASN A 357 -8.20 -6.50 27.68
CA ASN A 357 -7.94 -5.11 27.29
C ASN A 357 -8.86 -4.64 26.14
N TRP A 358 -9.71 -5.53 25.61
CA TRP A 358 -10.71 -5.23 24.59
C TRP A 358 -11.89 -6.21 24.67
N GLU A 359 -13.09 -5.71 25.00
CA GLU A 359 -14.36 -6.46 25.04
C GLU A 359 -14.29 -7.81 25.82
N GLY A 360 -13.57 -7.81 26.95
CA GLY A 360 -13.38 -9.02 27.78
C GLY A 360 -12.41 -10.06 27.22
N ASN A 361 -11.71 -9.72 26.15
CA ASN A 361 -10.63 -10.50 25.54
C ASN A 361 -9.30 -9.72 25.59
N ASN A 362 -8.21 -10.38 25.26
CA ASN A 362 -6.90 -9.76 25.19
C ASN A 362 -6.41 -9.70 23.75
N ILE A 363 -6.12 -8.50 23.29
CA ILE A 363 -5.24 -8.23 22.17
C ILE A 363 -3.82 -8.27 22.74
N LEU A 364 -2.96 -9.09 22.14
CA LEU A 364 -1.58 -9.20 22.59
C LEU A 364 -0.79 -7.94 22.24
N CYS A 365 -0.17 -7.34 23.24
CA CYS A 365 0.69 -6.18 23.06
C CYS A 365 1.88 -6.28 24.02
N ASN A 366 3.02 -5.68 23.67
CA ASN A 366 4.21 -5.74 24.49
C ASN A 366 4.49 -4.38 25.15
N ASN A 367 4.21 -4.26 26.44
CA ASN A 367 4.48 -3.07 27.24
C ASN A 367 5.75 -3.15 28.09
N LEU A 368 6.32 -4.35 28.24
CA LEU A 368 7.51 -4.61 29.05
C LEU A 368 8.69 -5.01 28.17
N ASN A 369 9.87 -4.57 28.54
CA ASN A 369 11.08 -5.08 27.92
C ASN A 369 11.44 -6.48 28.47
N MET A 370 12.20 -7.23 27.70
CA MET A 370 12.57 -8.62 28.02
C MET A 370 13.39 -8.72 29.31
N SER A 371 14.21 -7.71 29.61
CA SER A 371 15.00 -7.66 30.86
C SER A 371 14.11 -7.55 32.10
N THR A 372 13.01 -6.83 32.05
CA THR A 372 12.05 -6.75 33.16
C THR A 372 11.39 -8.10 33.43
N VAL A 373 11.00 -8.81 32.36
CA VAL A 373 10.41 -10.15 32.48
C VAL A 373 11.46 -11.14 33.03
N ALA A 374 12.68 -11.10 32.51
CA ALA A 374 13.80 -11.91 32.99
C ALA A 374 14.05 -11.72 34.50
N PHE A 375 14.04 -10.47 34.94
CA PHE A 375 14.21 -10.14 36.37
C PHE A 375 13.06 -10.69 37.21
N ASN A 376 11.82 -10.57 36.79
CA ASN A 376 10.66 -11.03 37.54
C ASN A 376 10.61 -12.57 37.71
N PHE A 377 11.10 -13.32 36.71
CA PHE A 377 11.13 -14.78 36.74
C PHE A 377 12.50 -15.35 37.18
N GLY A 378 13.51 -14.52 37.40
CA GLY A 378 14.82 -14.95 37.84
C GLY A 378 15.57 -15.81 36.81
N ILE A 379 15.34 -15.61 35.53
CA ILE A 379 15.97 -16.34 34.41
C ILE A 379 16.63 -15.37 33.41
N PRO A 380 17.63 -15.84 32.62
CA PRO A 380 18.27 -14.99 31.61
C PRO A 380 17.30 -14.54 30.48
N GLU A 381 17.53 -13.37 29.91
CA GLU A 381 16.74 -12.86 28.76
C GLU A 381 16.72 -13.85 27.59
N THR A 382 17.82 -14.56 27.34
CA THR A 382 17.91 -15.60 26.30
C THR A 382 16.94 -16.75 26.53
N GLU A 383 16.67 -17.09 27.79
CA GLU A 383 15.70 -18.11 28.13
C GLU A 383 14.26 -17.58 28.01
N VAL A 384 14.01 -16.34 28.44
CA VAL A 384 12.72 -15.67 28.20
C VAL A 384 12.40 -15.69 26.71
N LYS A 385 13.34 -15.32 25.84
CA LYS A 385 13.16 -15.32 24.38
C LYS A 385 12.78 -16.70 23.84
N LYS A 386 13.42 -17.76 24.32
CA LYS A 386 13.10 -19.14 23.90
C LYS A 386 11.69 -19.56 24.35
N ILE A 387 11.33 -19.25 25.59
CA ILE A 387 9.99 -19.56 26.14
C ILE A 387 8.92 -18.83 25.31
N ILE A 388 9.08 -17.52 25.08
CA ILE A 388 8.13 -16.73 24.27
C ILE A 388 8.00 -17.30 22.87
N SER A 389 9.10 -17.67 22.21
CA SER A 389 9.08 -18.27 20.86
C SER A 389 8.27 -19.57 20.86
N SER A 390 8.58 -20.49 21.80
CA SER A 390 7.87 -21.76 21.93
C SER A 390 6.38 -21.59 22.25
N CYS A 391 6.04 -20.62 23.11
CA CYS A 391 4.66 -20.29 23.43
C CYS A 391 3.92 -19.75 22.18
N SER A 392 4.55 -18.85 21.44
CA SER A 392 3.98 -18.29 20.21
C SER A 392 3.71 -19.37 19.16
N GLU A 393 4.62 -20.33 18.98
CA GLU A 393 4.43 -21.47 18.08
C GLU A 393 3.25 -22.36 18.48
N LYS A 394 3.11 -22.66 19.79
CA LYS A 394 1.97 -23.43 20.33
C LYS A 394 0.64 -22.71 20.06
N LEU A 395 0.60 -21.41 20.38
CA LEU A 395 -0.60 -20.60 20.16
C LEU A 395 -0.94 -20.43 18.67
N LEU A 396 0.06 -20.26 17.81
CA LEU A 396 -0.16 -20.20 16.35
C LEU A 396 -0.78 -21.50 15.83
N LYS A 397 -0.28 -22.63 16.30
CA LYS A 397 -0.84 -23.95 15.94
C LYS A 397 -2.30 -24.10 16.40
N VAL A 398 -2.64 -23.67 17.61
CA VAL A 398 -4.04 -23.70 18.08
C VAL A 398 -4.89 -22.73 17.28
N ARG A 399 -4.41 -21.50 17.05
CA ARG A 399 -5.14 -20.49 16.27
C ARG A 399 -5.43 -20.94 14.84
N SER A 400 -4.51 -21.67 14.20
CA SER A 400 -4.71 -22.19 12.84
C SER A 400 -5.85 -23.23 12.74
N SER A 401 -6.37 -23.74 13.87
CA SER A 401 -7.57 -24.58 13.89
C SER A 401 -8.87 -23.79 14.07
N ARG A 402 -8.81 -22.49 14.36
CA ARG A 402 -9.98 -21.61 14.38
C ARG A 402 -10.47 -21.33 12.95
N ILE A 403 -11.73 -20.93 12.82
CA ILE A 403 -12.25 -20.45 11.53
C ILE A 403 -11.51 -19.14 11.18
N ALA A 404 -10.77 -19.17 10.07
CA ALA A 404 -10.01 -18.02 9.60
C ALA A 404 -10.93 -16.90 9.11
N PRO A 405 -10.48 -15.64 9.15
CA PRO A 405 -11.15 -14.54 8.46
C PRO A 405 -11.26 -14.81 6.96
N GLY A 406 -12.23 -14.17 6.30
CA GLY A 406 -12.38 -14.25 4.85
C GLY A 406 -11.10 -13.84 4.12
N LEU A 407 -10.68 -14.62 3.14
CA LEU A 407 -9.53 -14.32 2.30
C LEU A 407 -10.01 -13.71 0.98
N ASP A 408 -9.58 -12.50 0.69
CA ASP A 408 -9.70 -11.93 -0.64
C ASP A 408 -8.53 -12.41 -1.49
N ASP A 409 -8.77 -13.47 -2.25
CA ASP A 409 -7.76 -14.21 -3.00
C ASP A 409 -7.57 -13.72 -4.45
N LYS A 410 -8.06 -12.51 -4.78
CA LYS A 410 -7.67 -11.85 -6.03
C LYS A 410 -6.22 -11.36 -5.95
N VAL A 411 -5.55 -11.31 -7.08
CA VAL A 411 -4.19 -10.81 -7.22
C VAL A 411 -4.22 -9.48 -7.98
N LEU A 412 -3.73 -8.41 -7.35
CA LEU A 412 -3.63 -7.08 -7.94
C LEU A 412 -2.16 -6.79 -8.30
N VAL A 413 -1.88 -6.32 -9.53
CA VAL A 413 -0.52 -6.06 -9.98
C VAL A 413 0.19 -5.02 -9.13
N SER A 414 -0.46 -3.91 -8.81
CA SER A 414 0.14 -2.85 -7.99
C SER A 414 0.54 -3.34 -6.60
N TRP A 415 -0.33 -4.06 -5.89
CA TRP A 415 -0.03 -4.53 -4.53
C TRP A 415 1.03 -5.63 -4.52
N ASN A 416 1.00 -6.51 -5.53
CA ASN A 416 2.03 -7.52 -5.72
C ASN A 416 3.39 -6.88 -6.02
N SER A 417 3.41 -5.81 -6.79
CA SER A 417 4.64 -5.06 -7.09
C SER A 417 5.25 -4.42 -5.83
N LEU A 418 4.44 -3.87 -4.94
CA LEU A 418 4.90 -3.40 -3.63
C LEU A 418 5.50 -4.56 -2.80
N MET A 419 4.88 -5.74 -2.85
CA MET A 419 5.36 -6.91 -2.12
C MET A 419 6.68 -7.46 -2.70
N ILE A 420 6.86 -7.44 -4.03
CA ILE A 420 8.14 -7.74 -4.67
C ILE A 420 9.24 -6.81 -4.13
N THR A 421 8.98 -5.49 -4.06
CA THR A 421 9.91 -4.51 -3.45
C THR A 421 10.23 -4.88 -2.00
N ALA A 422 9.24 -5.22 -1.17
CA ALA A 422 9.44 -5.60 0.22
C ALA A 422 10.32 -6.84 0.36
N PHE A 423 10.08 -7.87 -0.45
CA PHE A 423 10.90 -9.08 -0.48
C PHE A 423 12.33 -8.80 -0.97
N ALA A 424 12.51 -7.96 -1.99
CA ALA A 424 13.84 -7.56 -2.45
C ALA A 424 14.62 -6.81 -1.34
N LYS A 425 13.98 -5.87 -0.63
CA LYS A 425 14.59 -5.18 0.53
C LYS A 425 14.85 -6.14 1.69
N GLY A 426 13.93 -7.09 1.95
CA GLY A 426 14.11 -8.15 2.94
C GLY A 426 15.33 -9.02 2.64
N TYR A 427 15.47 -9.52 1.41
CA TYR A 427 16.65 -10.25 0.98
C TYR A 427 17.94 -9.44 1.17
N ARG A 428 17.95 -8.16 0.80
CA ARG A 428 19.11 -7.27 0.91
C ARG A 428 19.67 -7.21 2.32
N VAL A 429 18.83 -7.25 3.36
CA VAL A 429 19.28 -7.13 4.76
C VAL A 429 19.40 -8.45 5.49
N THR A 430 18.79 -9.53 5.01
CA THR A 430 18.82 -10.85 5.64
C THR A 430 19.69 -11.88 4.92
N GLY A 431 19.84 -11.75 3.61
CA GLY A 431 20.42 -12.77 2.75
C GLY A 431 19.55 -14.03 2.61
N ASP A 432 18.27 -14.01 3.00
CA ASP A 432 17.38 -15.17 2.94
C ASP A 432 16.84 -15.37 1.52
N ASP A 433 17.32 -16.41 0.84
CA ASP A 433 16.96 -16.73 -0.56
C ASP A 433 15.45 -16.97 -0.76
N ARG A 434 14.69 -17.31 0.28
CA ARG A 434 13.23 -17.46 0.19
C ARG A 434 12.57 -16.17 -0.27
N TYR A 435 13.05 -15.01 0.20
CA TYR A 435 12.51 -13.71 -0.15
C TYR A 435 12.81 -13.33 -1.61
N LEU A 436 14.04 -13.51 -2.07
CA LEU A 436 14.37 -13.25 -3.48
C LEU A 436 13.62 -14.20 -4.42
N SER A 437 13.50 -15.47 -4.04
CA SER A 437 12.75 -16.47 -4.81
C SER A 437 11.26 -16.09 -4.91
N ALA A 438 10.64 -15.63 -3.83
CA ALA A 438 9.26 -15.16 -3.80
C ALA A 438 9.05 -13.95 -4.73
N ALA A 439 9.95 -12.97 -4.67
CA ALA A 439 9.93 -11.80 -5.56
C ALA A 439 10.01 -12.21 -7.05
N LYS A 440 10.95 -13.09 -7.41
CA LYS A 440 11.13 -13.58 -8.78
C LYS A 440 9.95 -14.42 -9.29
N ASN A 441 9.38 -15.26 -8.42
CA ASN A 441 8.19 -16.05 -8.75
C ASN A 441 7.00 -15.15 -9.04
N CYS A 442 6.83 -14.09 -8.26
CA CYS A 442 5.76 -13.12 -8.46
C CYS A 442 5.95 -12.29 -9.75
N ILE A 443 7.17 -11.88 -10.08
CA ILE A 443 7.48 -11.26 -11.38
C ILE A 443 7.09 -12.20 -12.51
N SER A 444 7.53 -13.45 -12.45
CA SER A 444 7.21 -14.47 -13.48
C SER A 444 5.72 -14.74 -13.60
N PHE A 445 4.99 -14.69 -12.47
CA PHE A 445 3.54 -14.81 -12.46
C PHE A 445 2.86 -13.63 -13.17
N ILE A 446 3.30 -12.39 -12.92
CA ILE A 446 2.78 -11.19 -13.58
C ILE A 446 3.09 -11.21 -15.07
N GLU A 447 4.35 -11.49 -15.46
CA GLU A 447 4.75 -11.59 -16.86
C GLU A 447 3.91 -12.60 -17.63
N LYS A 448 3.63 -13.75 -17.02
CA LYS A 448 2.89 -14.85 -17.66
C LYS A 448 1.39 -14.62 -17.77
N ASN A 449 0.77 -14.04 -16.75
CA ASN A 449 -0.69 -14.04 -16.61
C ASN A 449 -1.32 -12.65 -16.77
N LEU A 450 -0.56 -11.56 -16.56
CA LEU A 450 -1.07 -10.21 -16.45
C LEU A 450 -0.39 -9.20 -17.39
N LEU A 451 0.63 -9.66 -18.17
CA LEU A 451 1.28 -8.84 -19.21
C LEU A 451 0.89 -9.39 -20.59
N VAL A 452 0.17 -8.61 -21.36
CA VAL A 452 -0.30 -8.97 -22.72
C VAL A 452 0.09 -7.87 -23.69
N ASP A 453 0.92 -8.17 -24.69
CA ASP A 453 1.35 -7.22 -25.72
C ASP A 453 1.82 -5.86 -25.15
N ASP A 454 2.62 -5.89 -24.07
CA ASP A 454 3.16 -4.73 -23.33
C ASP A 454 2.14 -3.93 -22.51
N LYS A 455 0.93 -4.41 -22.40
CA LYS A 455 -0.09 -3.87 -21.50
C LYS A 455 -0.21 -4.75 -20.26
N LEU A 456 -0.20 -4.09 -19.10
CA LEU A 456 -0.55 -4.75 -17.85
C LEU A 456 -2.07 -4.81 -17.70
N LEU A 457 -2.56 -5.92 -17.19
CA LEU A 457 -3.91 -6.07 -16.67
C LEU A 457 -3.89 -5.87 -15.15
N ARG A 458 -4.98 -5.33 -14.60
CA ARG A 458 -5.10 -4.96 -13.18
C ARG A 458 -5.15 -6.16 -12.24
N THR A 459 -6.04 -7.12 -12.54
CA THR A 459 -6.45 -8.14 -11.58
C THR A 459 -6.46 -9.54 -12.20
N TYR A 460 -6.14 -10.53 -11.35
CA TYR A 460 -6.21 -11.95 -11.70
C TYR A 460 -6.94 -12.73 -10.61
N LYS A 461 -7.91 -13.53 -11.04
CA LYS A 461 -8.66 -14.44 -10.20
C LYS A 461 -9.20 -15.61 -11.03
N ASN A 462 -9.20 -16.82 -10.48
CA ASN A 462 -9.76 -18.01 -11.13
C ASN A 462 -9.25 -18.21 -12.57
N LYS A 463 -7.94 -18.02 -12.80
CA LYS A 463 -7.27 -18.11 -14.13
C LYS A 463 -7.77 -17.08 -15.15
N THR A 464 -8.41 -16.03 -14.69
CA THR A 464 -8.88 -14.93 -15.52
C THR A 464 -8.18 -13.64 -15.12
N ALA A 465 -7.48 -13.03 -16.08
CA ALA A 465 -6.96 -11.67 -15.96
C ALA A 465 -7.95 -10.71 -16.63
N LYS A 466 -8.20 -9.56 -16.00
CA LYS A 466 -9.16 -8.58 -16.53
C LYS A 466 -8.78 -7.16 -16.11
N ILE A 467 -9.41 -6.20 -16.74
CA ILE A 467 -9.28 -4.75 -16.54
C ILE A 467 -7.88 -4.28 -16.93
N ASP A 468 -7.81 -3.27 -17.77
CA ASP A 468 -6.54 -2.66 -18.17
C ASP A 468 -5.85 -2.04 -16.96
N GLY A 469 -4.52 -2.15 -16.90
CA GLY A 469 -3.73 -1.65 -15.78
C GLY A 469 -3.79 -0.13 -15.65
N TYR A 470 -3.81 0.35 -14.41
CA TYR A 470 -3.75 1.75 -14.05
C TYR A 470 -2.31 2.23 -13.89
N LEU A 471 -2.11 3.52 -13.79
CA LEU A 471 -0.81 4.15 -13.55
C LEU A 471 -0.02 3.48 -12.42
N GLU A 472 -0.69 3.13 -11.31
CA GLU A 472 -0.06 2.47 -10.17
C GLU A 472 0.43 1.06 -10.49
N ASP A 473 -0.28 0.31 -11.35
CA ASP A 473 0.14 -1.04 -11.75
C ASP A 473 1.47 -0.98 -12.52
N TYR A 474 1.60 -0.03 -13.43
CA TYR A 474 2.84 0.17 -14.20
C TYR A 474 3.97 0.74 -13.34
N SER A 475 3.71 1.82 -12.61
CA SER A 475 4.76 2.53 -11.85
C SER A 475 5.36 1.67 -10.74
N TYR A 476 4.51 0.92 -10.03
CA TYR A 476 4.99 0.03 -8.96
C TYR A 476 5.71 -1.17 -9.55
N PHE A 477 5.25 -1.72 -10.67
CA PHE A 477 5.93 -2.86 -11.29
C PHE A 477 7.29 -2.48 -11.87
N ILE A 478 7.42 -1.30 -12.51
CA ILE A 478 8.73 -0.77 -12.93
C ILE A 478 9.66 -0.66 -11.72
N ASN A 479 9.20 -0.07 -10.62
CA ASN A 479 10.02 0.07 -9.41
C ASN A 479 10.43 -1.27 -8.82
N ALA A 480 9.53 -2.25 -8.78
CA ALA A 480 9.79 -3.60 -8.29
C ALA A 480 10.82 -4.36 -9.15
N LEU A 481 10.70 -4.26 -10.47
CA LEU A 481 11.68 -4.81 -11.41
C LEU A 481 13.09 -4.24 -11.17
N LEU A 482 13.18 -2.92 -10.94
CA LEU A 482 14.44 -2.25 -10.65
C LEU A 482 15.01 -2.65 -9.27
N ASP A 483 14.16 -2.88 -8.26
CA ASP A 483 14.62 -3.36 -6.95
C ASP A 483 15.22 -4.77 -7.03
N VAL A 484 14.63 -5.66 -7.83
CA VAL A 484 15.19 -7.01 -8.08
C VAL A 484 16.43 -6.92 -8.96
N PHE A 485 16.43 -6.06 -9.99
CA PHE A 485 17.58 -5.80 -10.86
C PHE A 485 18.82 -5.34 -10.08
N GLU A 486 18.68 -4.50 -9.08
CA GLU A 486 19.82 -4.07 -8.24
C GLU A 486 20.51 -5.22 -7.51
N ILE A 487 19.76 -6.30 -7.20
CA ILE A 487 20.26 -7.47 -6.47
C ILE A 487 20.72 -8.58 -7.41
N GLU A 488 19.95 -8.85 -8.44
CA GLU A 488 20.22 -9.86 -9.46
C GLU A 488 20.03 -9.22 -10.85
N PRO A 489 21.07 -8.61 -11.41
CA PRO A 489 20.99 -7.79 -12.61
C PRO A 489 20.86 -8.66 -13.87
N ASP A 490 19.65 -9.08 -14.15
CA ASP A 490 19.26 -9.69 -15.42
C ASP A 490 18.76 -8.57 -16.34
N GLU A 491 19.35 -8.50 -17.53
CA GLU A 491 19.00 -7.51 -18.55
C GLU A 491 17.51 -7.46 -18.87
N LYS A 492 16.80 -8.57 -18.76
CA LYS A 492 15.35 -8.64 -19.01
C LYS A 492 14.54 -7.69 -18.11
N TYR A 493 14.95 -7.55 -16.85
CA TYR A 493 14.25 -6.66 -15.91
C TYR A 493 14.42 -5.19 -16.29
N LEU A 494 15.63 -4.80 -16.69
CA LEU A 494 15.88 -3.41 -17.13
C LEU A 494 15.20 -3.14 -18.46
N ASN A 495 15.25 -4.05 -19.43
CA ASN A 495 14.56 -3.92 -20.72
C ASN A 495 13.05 -3.78 -20.53
N LEU A 496 12.43 -4.62 -19.69
CA LEU A 496 11.01 -4.53 -19.41
C LEU A 496 10.67 -3.21 -18.70
N SER A 497 11.50 -2.78 -17.74
CA SER A 497 11.30 -1.49 -17.03
C SER A 497 11.35 -0.29 -17.99
N LEU A 498 12.31 -0.26 -18.92
CA LEU A 498 12.42 0.79 -19.95
C LEU A 498 11.19 0.80 -20.84
N LYS A 499 10.75 -0.37 -21.30
CA LYS A 499 9.59 -0.53 -22.17
C LYS A 499 8.30 -0.04 -21.52
N LEU A 500 8.07 -0.43 -20.26
CA LEU A 500 6.92 0.02 -19.45
C LEU A 500 7.03 1.53 -19.14
N GLY A 501 8.23 2.06 -18.90
CA GLY A 501 8.46 3.49 -18.71
C GLY A 501 8.07 4.32 -19.94
N HIS A 502 8.43 3.87 -21.13
CA HIS A 502 7.98 4.49 -22.38
C HIS A 502 6.47 4.38 -22.59
N HIS A 503 5.88 3.23 -22.25
CA HIS A 503 4.43 3.05 -22.30
C HIS A 503 3.70 4.06 -21.40
N LEU A 504 4.16 4.28 -20.16
CA LEU A 504 3.60 5.31 -19.27
C LEU A 504 3.62 6.69 -19.93
N ILE A 505 4.77 7.11 -20.47
CA ILE A 505 4.92 8.43 -21.07
C ILE A 505 4.00 8.58 -22.29
N ASN A 506 3.88 7.55 -23.11
CA ASN A 506 3.11 7.62 -24.35
C ASN A 506 1.59 7.62 -24.10
N HIS A 507 1.09 6.91 -23.07
CA HIS A 507 -0.34 6.66 -22.91
C HIS A 507 -0.98 7.34 -21.70
N PHE A 508 -0.18 7.74 -20.68
CA PHE A 508 -0.73 8.29 -19.42
C PHE A 508 -0.36 9.76 -19.20
N TRP A 509 0.63 10.31 -19.94
CA TRP A 509 1.16 11.65 -19.67
C TRP A 509 0.20 12.77 -20.05
N ASP A 510 -0.04 13.71 -19.13
CA ASP A 510 -0.71 14.98 -19.37
C ASP A 510 0.33 16.11 -19.42
N SER A 511 0.67 16.53 -20.62
CA SER A 511 1.63 17.62 -20.85
C SER A 511 1.11 19.00 -20.45
N GLN A 512 -0.20 19.17 -20.26
CA GLN A 512 -0.79 20.46 -19.87
C GLN A 512 -0.66 20.69 -18.36
N ASN A 513 -0.77 19.62 -17.56
CA ASN A 513 -0.75 19.70 -16.10
C ASN A 513 0.50 19.06 -15.47
N ASN A 514 1.48 18.63 -16.27
CA ASN A 514 2.73 18.00 -15.80
C ASN A 514 2.54 16.86 -14.79
N SER A 515 1.60 15.99 -15.08
CA SER A 515 1.27 14.82 -14.26
C SER A 515 0.75 13.68 -15.12
N PHE A 516 0.72 12.47 -14.59
CA PHE A 516 0.06 11.34 -15.25
C PHE A 516 -1.41 11.23 -14.85
N PHE A 517 -2.25 10.85 -15.80
CA PHE A 517 -3.60 10.35 -15.51
C PHE A 517 -3.53 8.95 -14.87
N MET A 518 -4.55 8.57 -14.14
CA MET A 518 -4.66 7.21 -13.57
C MET A 518 -4.87 6.15 -14.64
N THR A 519 -5.50 6.52 -15.76
CA THR A 519 -5.88 5.62 -16.86
C THR A 519 -5.09 5.94 -18.13
N SER A 520 -4.86 4.93 -18.98
CA SER A 520 -4.31 5.13 -20.34
C SER A 520 -5.32 5.87 -21.24
N ASP A 521 -4.87 6.34 -22.38
CA ASP A 521 -5.70 7.08 -23.33
C ASP A 521 -6.71 6.20 -24.09
N ASP A 522 -6.52 4.89 -24.06
CA ASP A 522 -7.41 3.88 -24.63
C ASP A 522 -8.30 3.16 -23.60
N HIS A 523 -8.29 3.61 -22.35
CA HIS A 523 -9.17 3.13 -21.28
C HIS A 523 -10.64 3.55 -21.50
N GLU A 524 -11.56 2.94 -20.75
CA GLU A 524 -12.96 3.37 -20.67
C GLU A 524 -13.05 4.88 -20.35
N LYS A 525 -13.94 5.57 -21.06
CA LYS A 525 -14.16 7.02 -20.84
C LYS A 525 -15.19 7.23 -19.73
N LEU A 526 -14.73 7.73 -18.60
CA LEU A 526 -15.56 8.17 -17.48
C LEU A 526 -15.90 9.68 -17.62
N ILE A 527 -16.69 10.20 -16.66
CA ILE A 527 -17.09 11.62 -16.63
C ILE A 527 -15.90 12.59 -16.60
N ILE A 528 -14.79 12.18 -16.01
CA ILE A 528 -13.47 12.83 -16.08
C ILE A 528 -12.40 11.74 -16.22
N ARG A 529 -11.23 12.08 -16.68
CA ARG A 529 -10.04 11.23 -16.63
C ARG A 529 -9.27 11.57 -15.36
N PRO A 530 -9.30 10.70 -14.31
CA PRO A 530 -8.83 11.07 -12.98
C PRO A 530 -7.31 11.11 -12.88
N LYS A 531 -6.82 11.87 -11.91
CA LYS A 531 -5.43 11.92 -11.48
C LYS A 531 -5.33 11.67 -9.99
N SER A 532 -4.39 10.87 -9.56
CA SER A 532 -4.05 10.67 -8.16
C SER A 532 -2.66 11.26 -7.89
N ASN A 533 -2.62 12.30 -7.06
CA ASN A 533 -1.40 13.02 -6.72
C ASN A 533 -1.02 12.87 -5.24
N TYR A 534 -1.92 12.35 -4.40
CA TYR A 534 -1.71 12.25 -2.97
C TYR A 534 -1.28 10.84 -2.56
N ASP A 535 -0.21 10.76 -1.79
CA ASP A 535 0.22 9.56 -1.10
C ASP A 535 -0.68 9.38 0.15
N LEU A 536 -1.56 8.40 0.10
CA LEU A 536 -2.46 8.05 1.21
C LEU A 536 -2.00 6.73 1.87
N SER A 537 -2.89 5.76 2.03
CA SER A 537 -2.49 4.40 2.45
C SER A 537 -1.58 3.73 1.42
N LEU A 538 -1.78 4.06 0.14
CA LEU A 538 -0.91 3.69 -0.98
C LEU A 538 -0.19 4.95 -1.49
N PRO A 539 1.07 4.85 -1.93
CA PRO A 539 1.72 5.93 -2.67
C PRO A 539 0.94 6.28 -3.94
N SER A 540 0.94 7.53 -4.36
CA SER A 540 0.30 7.89 -5.63
C SER A 540 1.07 7.32 -6.83
N GLY A 541 0.35 6.95 -7.88
CA GLY A 541 0.99 6.50 -9.12
C GLY A 541 1.95 7.57 -9.68
N ASN A 542 1.64 8.86 -9.52
CA ASN A 542 2.51 9.98 -9.91
C ASN A 542 3.81 10.02 -9.09
N SER A 543 3.74 9.87 -7.77
CA SER A 543 4.92 9.84 -6.88
C SER A 543 5.87 8.70 -7.21
N VAL A 544 5.31 7.49 -7.42
CA VAL A 544 6.12 6.31 -7.74
C VAL A 544 6.63 6.37 -9.17
N SER A 545 5.86 6.89 -10.13
CA SER A 545 6.35 7.12 -11.50
C SER A 545 7.56 8.05 -11.51
N ALA A 546 7.51 9.17 -10.77
CA ALA A 546 8.64 10.08 -10.67
C ALA A 546 9.91 9.38 -10.12
N PHE A 547 9.75 8.52 -9.10
CA PHE A 547 10.86 7.77 -8.53
C PHE A 547 11.42 6.71 -9.49
N ALA A 548 10.55 5.94 -10.12
CA ALA A 548 10.94 4.89 -11.05
C ALA A 548 11.63 5.46 -12.30
N LEU A 549 11.06 6.54 -12.88
CA LEU A 549 11.64 7.22 -14.04
C LEU A 549 13.00 7.87 -13.71
N LEU A 550 13.18 8.43 -12.50
CA LEU A 550 14.48 8.94 -12.06
C LEU A 550 15.54 7.83 -12.02
N ARG A 551 15.20 6.64 -11.53
CA ARG A 551 16.09 5.47 -11.53
C ARG A 551 16.40 5.00 -12.95
N LEU A 552 15.39 4.95 -13.83
CA LEU A 552 15.59 4.62 -15.25
C LEU A 552 16.53 5.61 -15.93
N TYR A 553 16.38 6.92 -15.66
CA TYR A 553 17.32 7.93 -16.17
C TYR A 553 18.77 7.64 -15.79
N HIS A 554 19.02 7.31 -14.52
CA HIS A 554 20.38 7.03 -14.07
C HIS A 554 20.97 5.75 -14.69
N LEU A 555 20.14 4.74 -14.97
CA LEU A 555 20.60 3.49 -15.60
C LEU A 555 20.79 3.63 -17.12
N SER A 556 19.92 4.36 -17.80
CA SER A 556 19.89 4.48 -19.27
C SER A 556 20.46 5.78 -19.83
N GLN A 557 20.47 6.85 -19.04
CA GLN A 557 20.75 8.24 -19.43
C GLN A 557 19.77 8.82 -20.47
N GLU A 558 18.60 8.25 -20.61
CA GLU A 558 17.56 8.81 -21.47
C GLU A 558 16.94 10.07 -20.86
N GLN A 559 17.18 11.23 -21.48
CA GLN A 559 16.79 12.54 -20.94
C GLN A 559 15.28 12.69 -20.73
N THR A 560 14.46 12.04 -21.55
CA THR A 560 13.00 12.09 -21.44
C THR A 560 12.52 11.67 -20.05
N PHE A 561 13.13 10.66 -19.43
CA PHE A 561 12.77 10.22 -18.09
C PHE A 561 13.06 11.31 -17.04
N LEU A 562 14.20 11.99 -17.15
CA LEU A 562 14.54 13.09 -16.24
C LEU A 562 13.60 14.30 -16.42
N GLU A 563 13.28 14.65 -17.65
CA GLU A 563 12.39 15.77 -17.96
C GLU A 563 11.00 15.56 -17.38
N ILE A 564 10.42 14.37 -17.58
CA ILE A 564 9.09 14.02 -17.04
C ILE A 564 9.11 14.01 -15.52
N THR A 565 10.11 13.36 -14.92
CA THR A 565 10.29 13.33 -13.46
C THR A 565 10.37 14.75 -12.88
N THR A 566 11.19 15.61 -13.47
CA THR A 566 11.35 17.00 -13.01
C THR A 566 10.05 17.76 -13.06
N LYS A 567 9.30 17.65 -14.16
CA LYS A 567 7.98 18.29 -14.32
C LYS A 567 6.97 17.85 -13.28
N ILE A 568 6.90 16.54 -12.98
CA ILE A 568 6.01 16.02 -11.93
C ILE A 568 6.38 16.63 -10.58
N MET A 569 7.66 16.59 -10.21
CA MET A 569 8.11 17.11 -8.91
C MET A 569 7.88 18.62 -8.80
N GLU A 570 8.23 19.40 -9.83
CA GLU A 570 8.03 20.86 -9.83
C GLU A 570 6.56 21.24 -9.71
N SER A 571 5.65 20.50 -10.35
CA SER A 571 4.21 20.79 -10.28
C SER A 571 3.60 20.57 -8.89
N GLN A 572 4.20 19.74 -8.04
CA GLN A 572 3.66 19.36 -6.75
C GLN A 572 4.51 19.82 -5.54
N ALA A 573 5.70 20.40 -5.79
CA ALA A 573 6.69 20.71 -4.77
C ALA A 573 6.17 21.63 -3.66
N GLN A 574 5.46 22.69 -4.01
CA GLN A 574 4.92 23.64 -3.03
C GLN A 574 3.86 22.98 -2.15
N MET A 575 2.96 22.22 -2.75
CA MET A 575 1.92 21.49 -2.01
C MET A 575 2.54 20.42 -1.09
N ALA A 576 3.59 19.74 -1.55
CA ALA A 576 4.33 18.76 -0.76
C ALA A 576 5.04 19.40 0.46
N ALA A 577 5.53 20.62 0.34
CA ALA A 577 6.10 21.37 1.47
C ALA A 577 5.03 21.77 2.51
N GLU A 578 3.90 22.29 2.04
CA GLU A 578 2.81 22.79 2.87
C GLU A 578 2.01 21.65 3.54
N ASN A 579 1.74 20.56 2.82
CA ASN A 579 0.94 19.42 3.26
C ASN A 579 1.71 18.08 3.12
N PRO A 580 2.85 17.92 3.78
CA PRO A 580 3.78 16.80 3.53
C PRO A 580 3.17 15.42 3.84
N PHE A 581 2.12 15.38 4.65
CA PHE A 581 1.46 14.13 5.04
C PHE A 581 0.97 13.33 3.82
N GLY A 582 0.49 14.01 2.79
CA GLY A 582 0.01 13.40 1.54
C GLY A 582 1.05 13.29 0.44
N PHE A 583 2.36 13.47 0.72
CA PHE A 583 3.42 13.51 -0.30
C PHE A 583 4.71 12.81 0.12
N GLY A 584 4.64 11.91 1.11
CA GLY A 584 5.83 11.27 1.67
C GLY A 584 6.70 10.55 0.63
N TYR A 585 6.09 9.87 -0.35
CA TYR A 585 6.82 9.18 -1.40
C TYR A 585 7.43 10.16 -2.42
N LEU A 586 6.69 11.21 -2.79
CA LEU A 586 7.20 12.26 -3.67
C LEU A 586 8.38 13.01 -3.02
N LEU A 587 8.30 13.30 -1.71
CA LEU A 587 9.38 13.94 -0.95
C LEU A 587 10.65 13.07 -0.91
N ASN A 588 10.51 11.73 -0.86
CA ASN A 588 11.63 10.82 -1.02
C ASN A 588 12.29 10.96 -2.40
N THR A 589 11.49 11.15 -3.46
CA THR A 589 11.98 11.35 -4.82
C THR A 589 12.69 12.70 -4.96
N ILE A 590 12.08 13.78 -4.44
CA ILE A 590 12.68 15.13 -4.41
C ILE A 590 14.01 15.11 -3.64
N SER A 591 14.08 14.41 -2.51
CA SER A 591 15.32 14.25 -1.75
C SER A 591 16.40 13.57 -2.57
N MET A 592 16.07 12.49 -3.28
CA MET A 592 17.00 11.78 -4.16
C MET A 592 17.49 12.68 -5.31
N TYR A 593 16.58 13.41 -5.95
CA TYR A 593 16.88 14.31 -7.06
C TYR A 593 17.82 15.46 -6.63
N ILE A 594 17.52 16.14 -5.54
CA ILE A 594 18.31 17.30 -5.06
C ILE A 594 19.72 16.87 -4.64
N GLN A 595 19.86 15.72 -4.00
CA GLN A 595 21.15 15.20 -3.54
C GLN A 595 21.99 14.57 -4.65
N LYS A 596 21.40 14.35 -5.82
CA LYS A 596 22.02 13.64 -6.95
C LYS A 596 22.47 12.24 -6.55
N PRO A 597 21.77 11.19 -6.98
CA PRO A 597 22.04 9.82 -6.55
C PRO A 597 23.48 9.40 -6.74
N VAL A 598 23.98 8.66 -5.78
CA VAL A 598 25.28 7.98 -5.91
C VAL A 598 25.05 6.66 -6.63
N GLU A 599 25.74 6.46 -7.73
CA GLU A 599 25.68 5.23 -8.53
C GLU A 599 26.79 4.29 -8.07
N ILE A 600 26.43 3.09 -7.61
CA ILE A 600 27.37 2.12 -7.04
C ILE A 600 27.27 0.82 -7.83
N THR A 601 28.39 0.37 -8.39
CA THR A 601 28.47 -0.93 -9.04
C THR A 601 29.47 -1.80 -8.28
N LEU A 602 28.99 -2.95 -7.77
CA LEU A 602 29.81 -3.96 -7.13
C LEU A 602 30.02 -5.11 -8.08
N LEU A 603 31.27 -5.43 -8.36
CA LEU A 603 31.68 -6.52 -9.23
C LEU A 603 32.31 -7.65 -8.39
N ASN A 604 32.09 -8.91 -8.80
CA ASN A 604 32.59 -10.11 -8.15
C ASN A 604 32.18 -10.16 -6.66
N THR A 605 30.85 -10.28 -6.45
CA THR A 605 30.23 -10.09 -5.12
C THR A 605 30.16 -11.38 -4.29
N GLU A 606 30.54 -12.54 -4.84
CA GLU A 606 30.46 -13.80 -4.10
C GLU A 606 31.40 -13.79 -2.88
N ASN A 607 30.81 -14.07 -1.70
CA ASN A 607 31.49 -14.10 -0.40
C ASN A 607 32.26 -12.80 -0.05
N SER A 608 31.80 -11.64 -0.52
CA SER A 608 32.46 -10.36 -0.34
C SER A 608 32.00 -9.62 0.92
N LYS A 609 32.91 -9.39 1.86
CA LYS A 609 32.66 -8.52 3.04
C LYS A 609 32.32 -7.07 2.65
N ILE A 610 32.80 -6.59 1.51
CA ILE A 610 32.47 -5.25 1.01
C ILE A 610 30.98 -5.24 0.60
N CYS A 611 30.56 -6.27 -0.12
CA CYS A 611 29.16 -6.41 -0.51
C CYS A 611 28.24 -6.48 0.71
N GLU A 612 28.53 -7.36 1.67
CA GLU A 612 27.76 -7.48 2.92
C GLU A 612 27.67 -6.14 3.66
N SER A 613 28.80 -5.42 3.81
CA SER A 613 28.83 -4.12 4.48
C SER A 613 27.92 -3.10 3.78
N LEU A 614 28.02 -2.97 2.44
CA LEU A 614 27.26 -1.99 1.68
C LEU A 614 25.75 -2.30 1.61
N LEU A 615 25.39 -3.58 1.53
CA LEU A 615 23.98 -3.99 1.55
C LEU A 615 23.31 -3.68 2.91
N LEU A 616 24.08 -3.74 3.98
CA LEU A 616 23.60 -3.41 5.32
C LEU A 616 23.68 -1.90 5.65
N ASP A 617 24.38 -1.07 4.89
CA ASP A 617 24.42 0.37 5.13
C ASP A 617 23.14 1.05 4.62
N TYR A 618 22.67 2.06 5.35
CA TYR A 618 21.54 2.88 4.93
C TYR A 618 22.00 3.92 3.89
N LEU A 619 21.75 3.60 2.62
CA LEU A 619 22.13 4.41 1.46
C LEU A 619 20.87 4.81 0.65
N PRO A 620 20.00 5.66 1.20
CA PRO A 620 18.67 5.91 0.64
C PRO A 620 18.71 6.60 -0.74
N ASN A 621 19.76 7.38 -1.02
CA ASN A 621 19.92 8.13 -2.27
C ASN A 621 21.02 7.51 -3.14
N SER A 622 20.99 6.20 -3.30
CA SER A 622 21.91 5.46 -4.17
C SER A 622 21.16 4.51 -5.11
N ILE A 623 21.79 4.24 -6.25
CA ILE A 623 21.44 3.12 -7.12
C ILE A 623 22.61 2.15 -7.01
N LEU A 624 22.37 0.99 -6.41
CA LEU A 624 23.39 0.02 -6.07
C LEU A 624 23.12 -1.29 -6.79
N VAL A 625 23.98 -1.65 -7.76
CA VAL A 625 23.85 -2.87 -8.56
C VAL A 625 24.97 -3.83 -8.22
N THR A 626 24.63 -5.10 -7.94
CA THR A 626 25.57 -6.16 -7.58
C THR A 626 25.75 -7.12 -8.76
N ILE A 627 26.98 -7.29 -9.27
CA ILE A 627 27.35 -8.15 -10.40
C ILE A 627 28.17 -9.33 -9.91
N LYS A 628 27.74 -10.55 -10.14
CA LYS A 628 28.39 -11.76 -9.66
C LYS A 628 29.48 -12.27 -10.60
N ASN A 629 29.30 -12.09 -11.91
CA ASN A 629 30.23 -12.63 -12.92
C ASN A 629 30.36 -11.71 -14.15
N SER A 630 31.38 -11.95 -14.97
CA SER A 630 31.70 -11.14 -16.15
C SER A 630 30.58 -11.18 -17.20
N SER A 631 29.91 -12.32 -17.39
CA SER A 631 28.84 -12.45 -18.37
C SER A 631 27.65 -11.52 -18.08
N GLN A 632 27.33 -11.30 -16.79
CA GLN A 632 26.32 -10.31 -16.42
C GLN A 632 26.74 -8.89 -16.80
N LEU A 633 28.01 -8.53 -16.55
CA LEU A 633 28.53 -7.21 -16.90
C LEU A 633 28.55 -7.01 -18.42
N ASP A 634 28.98 -8.03 -19.17
CA ASP A 634 29.06 -7.98 -20.64
C ASP A 634 27.67 -7.73 -21.26
N ASN A 635 26.63 -8.42 -20.77
CA ASN A 635 25.25 -8.21 -21.23
C ASN A 635 24.74 -6.80 -20.95
N LEU A 636 25.20 -6.17 -19.85
CA LEU A 636 24.77 -4.84 -19.42
C LEU A 636 25.66 -3.71 -19.96
N SER A 637 26.79 -4.02 -20.60
CA SER A 637 27.81 -3.04 -21.04
C SER A 637 27.30 -1.99 -22.02
N LYS A 638 26.20 -2.24 -22.72
CA LYS A 638 25.52 -1.30 -23.60
C LYS A 638 24.83 -0.14 -22.86
N TYR A 639 24.53 -0.29 -21.57
CA TYR A 639 23.91 0.75 -20.77
C TYR A 639 24.98 1.66 -20.17
N PRO A 640 24.80 2.99 -20.23
CA PRO A 640 25.80 3.94 -19.75
C PRO A 640 26.25 3.73 -18.32
N PHE A 641 25.35 3.29 -17.42
CA PHE A 641 25.67 2.95 -16.04
C PHE A 641 26.81 1.94 -15.89
N PHE A 642 26.99 1.01 -16.84
CA PHE A 642 27.99 -0.06 -16.78
C PHE A 642 29.18 0.19 -17.73
N THR A 643 29.12 1.19 -18.58
CA THR A 643 30.16 1.46 -19.57
C THR A 643 31.52 1.75 -18.91
N GLY A 644 32.59 1.14 -19.43
CA GLY A 644 33.95 1.34 -18.96
C GLY A 644 34.33 0.65 -17.65
N LYS A 645 33.40 -0.11 -17.05
CA LYS A 645 33.70 -0.93 -15.86
C LYS A 645 34.26 -2.30 -16.31
N LEU A 646 35.35 -2.71 -15.67
CA LEU A 646 36.03 -3.98 -15.98
C LEU A 646 35.85 -4.96 -14.83
N PHE A 647 35.54 -6.22 -15.15
CA PHE A 647 35.43 -7.29 -14.18
C PHE A 647 36.83 -7.79 -13.80
N GLU A 648 37.15 -7.83 -12.51
CA GLU A 648 38.41 -8.31 -11.96
C GLU A 648 38.19 -9.58 -11.11
N ASP A 649 39.28 -10.34 -10.85
CA ASP A 649 39.22 -11.56 -10.02
C ASP A 649 38.94 -11.28 -8.53
N LYS A 650 39.04 -10.02 -8.09
CA LYS A 650 38.70 -9.56 -6.74
C LYS A 650 37.46 -8.69 -6.74
N THR A 651 36.79 -8.59 -5.60
CA THR A 651 35.68 -7.66 -5.44
C THR A 651 36.15 -6.23 -5.75
N THR A 652 35.44 -5.60 -6.68
CA THR A 652 35.73 -4.26 -7.16
C THR A 652 34.49 -3.39 -7.07
N VAL A 653 34.61 -2.18 -6.54
CA VAL A 653 33.51 -1.23 -6.42
C VAL A 653 33.82 0.03 -7.19
N PHE A 654 32.87 0.46 -7.99
CA PHE A 654 32.87 1.76 -8.63
C PHE A 654 31.81 2.64 -7.97
N VAL A 655 32.21 3.81 -7.49
CA VAL A 655 31.32 4.85 -6.94
C VAL A 655 31.34 6.02 -7.90
N CYS A 656 30.18 6.29 -8.51
CA CYS A 656 30.05 7.37 -9.49
C CYS A 656 29.13 8.47 -8.93
N LYS A 657 29.56 9.73 -9.07
CA LYS A 657 28.80 10.93 -8.73
C LYS A 657 28.72 11.84 -9.96
N ASN A 658 27.52 12.29 -10.33
CA ASN A 658 27.31 13.08 -11.54
C ASN A 658 27.93 12.43 -12.79
N PHE A 659 27.76 11.12 -12.94
CA PHE A 659 28.31 10.30 -14.05
C PHE A 659 29.85 10.26 -14.14
N SER A 660 30.56 10.71 -13.09
CA SER A 660 32.01 10.57 -12.98
C SER A 660 32.36 9.53 -11.93
N CYS A 661 33.03 8.46 -12.36
CA CYS A 661 33.34 7.31 -11.50
C CYS A 661 34.71 7.44 -10.83
N SER A 662 34.81 6.90 -9.60
CA SER A 662 36.06 6.67 -8.90
C SER A 662 36.96 5.70 -9.70
N LEU A 663 38.24 5.66 -9.35
CA LEU A 663 39.06 4.50 -9.66
C LEU A 663 38.50 3.25 -8.97
N PRO A 664 38.83 2.04 -9.44
CA PRO A 664 38.41 0.80 -8.78
C PRO A 664 38.75 0.79 -7.29
N LEU A 665 37.79 0.51 -6.41
CA LEU A 665 37.93 0.45 -4.97
C LEU A 665 37.84 -1.00 -4.49
N HIS A 666 38.68 -1.38 -3.52
CA HIS A 666 38.82 -2.78 -3.11
C HIS A 666 38.71 -3.02 -1.61
N THR A 667 38.48 -1.97 -0.83
CA THR A 667 38.29 -2.07 0.63
C THR A 667 37.03 -1.30 1.09
N VAL A 668 36.47 -1.72 2.22
CA VAL A 668 35.29 -1.04 2.81
C VAL A 668 35.60 0.44 3.11
N ASP A 669 36.82 0.75 3.61
CA ASP A 669 37.22 2.11 3.98
C ASP A 669 37.39 3.02 2.75
N GLU A 670 37.97 2.50 1.65
CA GLU A 670 38.02 3.23 0.38
C GLU A 670 36.62 3.55 -0.15
N VAL A 671 35.69 2.58 -0.11
CA VAL A 671 34.33 2.81 -0.56
C VAL A 671 33.62 3.84 0.33
N LYS A 672 33.70 3.72 1.65
CA LYS A 672 33.07 4.66 2.59
C LYS A 672 33.60 6.10 2.47
N SER A 673 34.87 6.26 2.15
CA SER A 673 35.44 7.62 1.92
C SER A 673 35.03 8.23 0.57
N ASN A 674 34.47 7.43 -0.36
CA ASN A 674 33.95 7.88 -1.64
C ASN A 674 32.41 8.04 -1.66
N LEU A 675 31.70 7.57 -0.65
CA LEU A 675 30.26 7.77 -0.48
C LEU A 675 29.96 9.14 0.14
#